data_af0ef81c8031760a3b61648d17ccf2d3
#
_entry.id   af0ef81c8031760a3b61648d17ccf2d3
#
_cell.length_a   1.000
_cell.length_b   1.000
_cell.length_c   1.000
_cell.angle_alpha   90.00
_cell.angle_beta   90.00
_cell.angle_gamma   90.00
#
_symmetry.space_group_name_H-M   'P 1'
#
loop_
_entity.id
_entity.type
_entity.pdbx_description
1 polymer ?
#
loop_
_entity_poly.entity_id
_entity_poly.type
_entity_poly.pdbx_seq_one_letter_code
_entity_poly.pdbx_strand_id
1 'polypeptide(L)'
;MDDKIFDKIHEVDLKETMETSYIDYAMSVIASRALPDVRDGLKPVQRRVLYSMVELNNGPDKPHRKCARIVGDTMGKFHPHGDSSIYGALVNMAQEWNTRYPLVDGHGNFGSEDGDGAAAMRYTEARLSKISMEMVADINKDTVEFTPNFDETEKEPSVLPSRYPNLLVNGTSGIAVGMATNIPPHNLTETINAIVKIIDNKVEENRDTTIEEIMEIIKGPDFPTGATILGRKDIEQAYRTGRGKIKTRAVSEIETMDNGKSRIIVTELPYMVNKAKLVEKIASLVKEKKVDGITDLRDESDQEGTRVVIEVRRDANANVILNQLYKHTQLQDSFGVIMLALVDGEPKVLNLLQMLDEYLKHQKDVVTRRTKFELNKAEERAHIIKGLLIALDNIDEVIKIIRGSRTTADAKKNLIERFGLSDAQSQAIVDMRLRQLTGLAREDLEAEYADLMAKIDYLKSILADENKLLTVIKEEIEVIRDKFGDERRTKIGINVGDLSDEDLIPEEDTVVAMTNLGYIKRMTVDNFKSQNRGGKGIKGMQTIDKDFMKDMFMVSTHDYILFLTNTGRIYKLKCYEIPEAGRTARGMAIVNLLQLQPGEKISAMVQMKEFEEDKYLIMATKKGTIKKTPIMAYTNIRKSGIQAITLREDDELIDVTISDNNDNIMLITKKGQGIKFRETGRSAMGVRGIELNQDDEVISMQLESQGECVLIVSANGMGKRTPFTDFKLQNRGGKGVKCYKISDKTGEIVGAKAVNDGNEIMMITNEGIVIRMFVDDISILGRVTLGVKLMNTGDKDDIVVASITKVKESVTEADALEAARLSEENETLAEGSEELSEDSDSEDN
;
A
#
# COMPACT_ATOMS: atom_id res chain seq x y z
N MET A 1 -57.14 44.49 -42.34
CA MET A 1 -56.15 43.40 -42.49
C MET A 1 -55.83 42.96 -41.09
N ASP A 2 -56.50 41.91 -40.62
CA ASP A 2 -56.33 41.34 -39.31
C ASP A 2 -55.11 40.41 -39.37
N ASP A 3 -54.00 40.88 -38.82
CA ASP A 3 -52.90 40.01 -38.54
C ASP A 3 -53.34 39.07 -37.39
N LYS A 4 -53.82 37.94 -37.77
CA LYS A 4 -53.96 36.82 -36.81
C LYS A 4 -52.62 36.27 -36.52
N ILE A 5 -51.98 36.79 -35.48
CA ILE A 5 -50.87 36.10 -34.79
C ILE A 5 -51.53 34.85 -34.19
N PHE A 6 -51.36 33.72 -34.90
CA PHE A 6 -51.74 32.41 -34.35
C PHE A 6 -50.58 31.95 -33.45
N ASP A 7 -50.56 32.36 -32.19
CA ASP A 7 -49.88 31.65 -31.15
C ASP A 7 -50.52 30.26 -31.04
N LYS A 8 -49.92 29.27 -31.70
CA LYS A 8 -50.25 27.88 -31.46
C LYS A 8 -49.80 27.49 -30.07
N ILE A 9 -50.68 27.58 -29.10
CA ILE A 9 -50.51 27.00 -27.78
C ILE A 9 -50.58 25.48 -28.01
N HIS A 10 -49.45 24.79 -27.85
CA HIS A 10 -49.37 23.35 -27.78
C HIS A 10 -49.42 22.92 -26.32
N GLU A 11 -50.45 22.20 -25.95
CA GLU A 11 -50.44 21.50 -24.67
C GLU A 11 -49.37 20.39 -24.70
N VAL A 12 -48.43 20.46 -23.77
CA VAL A 12 -47.34 19.49 -23.66
C VAL A 12 -47.42 18.88 -22.28
N ASP A 13 -47.42 17.55 -22.18
CA ASP A 13 -47.27 16.87 -20.89
C ASP A 13 -45.84 17.09 -20.34
N LEU A 14 -45.75 17.80 -19.22
CA LEU A 14 -44.50 18.14 -18.57
C LEU A 14 -43.70 16.89 -18.21
N LYS A 15 -44.39 15.83 -17.74
CA LYS A 15 -43.75 14.59 -17.34
C LYS A 15 -43.10 13.88 -18.54
N GLU A 16 -43.90 13.69 -19.62
CA GLU A 16 -43.42 13.02 -20.84
C GLU A 16 -42.26 13.80 -21.48
N THR A 17 -42.37 15.13 -21.54
CA THR A 17 -41.33 16.01 -22.08
C THR A 17 -40.05 15.94 -21.25
N MET A 18 -40.18 15.93 -19.93
CA MET A 18 -39.02 15.82 -19.03
C MET A 18 -38.34 14.45 -19.13
N GLU A 19 -39.14 13.37 -19.16
CA GLU A 19 -38.63 12.01 -19.30
C GLU A 19 -37.89 11.85 -20.64
N THR A 20 -38.47 12.29 -21.75
CA THR A 20 -37.83 12.20 -23.07
C THR A 20 -36.57 13.04 -23.14
N SER A 21 -36.61 14.30 -22.71
CA SER A 21 -35.46 15.19 -22.73
C SER A 21 -34.31 14.69 -21.81
N TYR A 22 -34.65 14.06 -20.66
CA TYR A 22 -33.66 13.49 -19.77
C TYR A 22 -33.01 12.27 -20.38
N ILE A 23 -33.78 11.40 -21.04
CA ILE A 23 -33.25 10.22 -21.74
C ILE A 23 -32.33 10.67 -22.89
N ASP A 24 -32.74 11.62 -23.71
CA ASP A 24 -31.92 12.16 -24.79
C ASP A 24 -30.60 12.78 -24.28
N TYR A 25 -30.68 13.56 -23.20
CA TYR A 25 -29.48 14.10 -22.53
C TYR A 25 -28.58 12.99 -21.98
N ALA A 26 -29.15 11.99 -21.30
CA ALA A 26 -28.39 10.88 -20.75
C ALA A 26 -27.68 10.08 -21.86
N MET A 27 -28.37 9.76 -22.94
CA MET A 27 -27.81 9.08 -24.11
C MET A 27 -26.67 9.88 -24.75
N SER A 28 -26.87 11.19 -24.91
CA SER A 28 -25.80 12.08 -25.42
C SER A 28 -24.55 12.09 -24.53
N VAL A 29 -24.74 12.18 -23.20
CA VAL A 29 -23.61 12.19 -22.25
C VAL A 29 -22.90 10.83 -22.25
N ILE A 30 -23.61 9.72 -22.32
CA ILE A 30 -23.06 8.37 -22.33
C ILE A 30 -22.29 8.13 -23.64
N ALA A 31 -22.93 8.31 -24.79
CA ALA A 31 -22.37 7.93 -26.09
C ALA A 31 -21.32 8.93 -26.62
N SER A 32 -21.47 10.24 -26.30
CA SER A 32 -20.71 11.29 -27.00
C SER A 32 -19.90 12.22 -26.09
N ARG A 33 -19.77 11.94 -24.78
CA ARG A 33 -19.04 12.87 -23.88
C ARG A 33 -18.17 12.19 -22.83
N ALA A 34 -18.74 11.35 -21.96
CA ALA A 34 -18.10 10.96 -20.71
C ALA A 34 -17.33 9.64 -20.79
N LEU A 35 -17.77 8.70 -21.63
CA LEU A 35 -17.21 7.37 -21.73
C LEU A 35 -16.19 7.25 -22.88
N PRO A 36 -15.14 6.44 -22.69
CA PRO A 36 -14.16 6.15 -23.74
C PRO A 36 -14.69 5.05 -24.67
N ASP A 37 -14.25 5.06 -25.93
CA ASP A 37 -14.41 3.92 -26.83
C ASP A 37 -13.37 2.84 -26.47
N VAL A 38 -13.76 1.57 -26.45
CA VAL A 38 -12.88 0.46 -26.07
C VAL A 38 -11.70 0.30 -27.03
N ARG A 39 -11.87 0.68 -28.30
CA ARG A 39 -10.91 0.50 -29.38
C ARG A 39 -9.70 1.42 -29.29
N ASP A 40 -9.89 2.72 -29.03
CA ASP A 40 -8.82 3.72 -28.92
C ASP A 40 -8.65 4.32 -27.53
N GLY A 41 -9.54 4.01 -26.59
CA GLY A 41 -9.45 4.48 -25.21
C GLY A 41 -9.69 5.97 -25.01
N LEU A 42 -10.21 6.67 -26.03
CA LEU A 42 -10.38 8.11 -26.00
C LEU A 42 -11.84 8.53 -25.85
N LYS A 43 -12.03 9.62 -25.13
CA LYS A 43 -13.28 10.37 -25.17
C LYS A 43 -13.35 11.20 -26.46
N PRO A 44 -14.55 11.54 -26.94
CA PRO A 44 -14.68 12.31 -28.18
C PRO A 44 -13.84 13.62 -28.21
N VAL A 45 -13.79 14.38 -27.12
CA VAL A 45 -12.98 15.61 -27.05
C VAL A 45 -11.49 15.33 -27.22
N GLN A 46 -10.97 14.28 -26.62
CA GLN A 46 -9.56 13.90 -26.72
C GLN A 46 -9.20 13.49 -28.15
N ARG A 47 -10.05 12.65 -28.75
CA ARG A 47 -9.88 12.20 -30.16
C ARG A 47 -9.88 13.37 -31.10
N ARG A 48 -10.80 14.33 -30.94
CA ARG A 48 -10.91 15.53 -31.77
C ARG A 48 -9.70 16.46 -31.63
N VAL A 49 -9.17 16.62 -30.40
CA VAL A 49 -7.94 17.39 -30.16
C VAL A 49 -6.76 16.76 -30.87
N LEU A 50 -6.53 15.45 -30.72
CA LEU A 50 -5.42 14.76 -31.41
C LEU A 50 -5.57 14.82 -32.93
N TYR A 51 -6.77 14.61 -33.46
CA TYR A 51 -7.03 14.69 -34.90
C TYR A 51 -6.82 16.11 -35.45
N SER A 52 -7.30 17.14 -34.74
CA SER A 52 -7.01 18.54 -35.11
C SER A 52 -5.49 18.83 -35.15
N MET A 53 -4.72 18.26 -34.21
CA MET A 53 -3.26 18.43 -34.23
C MET A 53 -2.61 17.70 -35.41
N VAL A 54 -3.15 16.60 -35.88
CA VAL A 54 -2.72 15.89 -37.10
C VAL A 54 -3.00 16.76 -38.34
N GLU A 55 -4.21 17.33 -38.48
CA GLU A 55 -4.56 18.21 -39.56
C GLU A 55 -3.71 19.47 -39.60
N LEU A 56 -3.37 20.02 -38.45
CA LEU A 56 -2.42 21.13 -38.31
C LEU A 56 -0.98 20.74 -38.65
N ASN A 57 -0.68 19.49 -38.97
CA ASN A 57 0.67 18.98 -39.16
C ASN A 57 1.58 19.34 -37.95
N ASN A 58 1.09 19.09 -36.75
CA ASN A 58 1.74 19.46 -35.49
C ASN A 58 2.39 18.21 -34.82
N GLY A 59 3.23 17.51 -35.57
CA GLY A 59 3.95 16.32 -35.13
C GLY A 59 5.15 16.62 -34.21
N PRO A 60 5.75 15.55 -33.62
CA PRO A 60 6.87 15.69 -32.68
C PRO A 60 8.16 16.23 -33.30
N ASP A 61 8.28 16.23 -34.63
CA ASP A 61 9.36 16.76 -35.43
C ASP A 61 9.17 18.25 -35.76
N LYS A 62 8.03 18.84 -35.42
CA LYS A 62 7.67 20.22 -35.69
C LYS A 62 7.80 21.09 -34.43
N PRO A 63 7.96 22.42 -34.62
CA PRO A 63 7.90 23.36 -33.50
C PRO A 63 6.55 23.27 -32.77
N HIS A 64 6.54 23.45 -31.43
CA HIS A 64 5.33 23.61 -30.66
C HIS A 64 4.45 24.75 -31.20
N ARG A 65 3.15 24.58 -31.15
CA ARG A 65 2.15 25.60 -31.50
C ARG A 65 1.43 26.09 -30.25
N LYS A 66 0.99 27.35 -30.25
CA LYS A 66 0.17 27.90 -29.17
C LYS A 66 -1.07 27.03 -28.95
N CYS A 67 -1.35 26.66 -27.70
CA CYS A 67 -2.55 25.89 -27.36
C CYS A 67 -3.84 26.58 -27.80
N ALA A 68 -3.89 27.90 -27.76
CA ALA A 68 -5.01 28.68 -28.29
C ALA A 68 -5.31 28.40 -29.78
N ARG A 69 -4.28 28.09 -30.59
CA ARG A 69 -4.48 27.72 -32.01
C ARG A 69 -5.09 26.32 -32.12
N ILE A 70 -4.60 25.37 -31.33
CA ILE A 70 -5.11 23.97 -31.33
C ILE A 70 -6.55 23.94 -30.85
N VAL A 71 -6.84 24.65 -29.74
CA VAL A 71 -8.18 24.72 -29.14
C VAL A 71 -9.15 25.40 -30.12
N GLY A 72 -8.74 26.51 -30.76
CA GLY A 72 -9.58 27.23 -31.72
C GLY A 72 -9.92 26.39 -32.95
N ASP A 73 -8.95 25.66 -33.52
CA ASP A 73 -9.17 24.74 -34.64
C ASP A 73 -10.09 23.56 -34.28
N THR A 74 -9.86 22.94 -33.12
CA THR A 74 -10.70 21.86 -32.59
C THR A 74 -12.14 22.33 -32.38
N MET A 75 -12.33 23.49 -31.75
CA MET A 75 -13.63 24.06 -31.46
C MET A 75 -14.38 24.44 -32.75
N GLY A 76 -13.70 25.04 -33.70
CA GLY A 76 -14.31 25.51 -34.94
C GLY A 76 -14.70 24.40 -35.90
N LYS A 77 -13.93 23.30 -35.94
CA LYS A 77 -14.15 22.22 -36.91
C LYS A 77 -14.87 21.00 -36.35
N PHE A 78 -14.59 20.61 -35.10
CA PHE A 78 -14.99 19.28 -34.60
C PHE A 78 -15.76 19.27 -33.29
N HIS A 79 -15.51 20.19 -32.37
CA HIS A 79 -16.06 20.11 -31.02
C HIS A 79 -16.78 21.39 -30.59
N PRO A 80 -18.11 21.49 -30.79
CA PRO A 80 -18.89 22.71 -30.55
C PRO A 80 -19.21 22.95 -29.07
N HIS A 81 -18.16 23.02 -28.23
CA HIS A 81 -18.25 23.24 -26.79
C HIS A 81 -17.24 24.30 -26.34
N GLY A 82 -17.32 24.70 -25.04
CA GLY A 82 -16.46 25.77 -24.51
C GLY A 82 -14.96 25.45 -24.60
N ASP A 83 -14.19 26.46 -24.94
CA ASP A 83 -12.72 26.43 -25.09
C ASP A 83 -12.00 25.92 -23.84
N SER A 84 -12.49 26.26 -22.66
CA SER A 84 -11.93 25.78 -21.38
C SER A 84 -12.01 24.26 -21.22
N SER A 85 -13.07 23.63 -21.72
CA SER A 85 -13.25 22.17 -21.71
C SER A 85 -12.23 21.48 -22.63
N ILE A 86 -12.04 22.04 -23.85
CA ILE A 86 -11.10 21.54 -24.85
C ILE A 86 -9.67 21.71 -24.34
N TYR A 87 -9.36 22.90 -23.80
CA TYR A 87 -8.05 23.18 -23.23
C TYR A 87 -7.73 22.29 -22.03
N GLY A 88 -8.72 22.06 -21.12
CA GLY A 88 -8.56 21.14 -20.01
C GLY A 88 -8.25 19.70 -20.44
N ALA A 89 -8.90 19.21 -21.50
CA ALA A 89 -8.61 17.89 -22.06
C ALA A 89 -7.19 17.82 -22.65
N LEU A 90 -6.74 18.86 -23.36
CA LEU A 90 -5.40 18.95 -23.91
C LEU A 90 -4.36 18.97 -22.78
N VAL A 91 -4.59 19.76 -21.73
CA VAL A 91 -3.70 19.87 -20.56
C VAL A 91 -3.57 18.51 -19.87
N ASN A 92 -4.67 17.80 -19.61
CA ASN A 92 -4.62 16.50 -18.96
C ASN A 92 -3.82 15.45 -19.74
N MET A 93 -3.87 15.49 -21.08
CA MET A 93 -3.08 14.60 -21.95
C MET A 93 -1.57 14.93 -21.95
N ALA A 94 -1.17 16.11 -21.47
CA ALA A 94 0.21 16.54 -21.39
C ALA A 94 0.82 16.39 -20.00
N GLN A 95 0.02 16.15 -18.95
CA GLN A 95 0.48 16.07 -17.57
C GLN A 95 1.02 14.68 -17.24
N GLU A 96 2.30 14.59 -16.87
CA GLU A 96 3.00 13.33 -16.58
C GLU A 96 2.49 12.63 -15.32
N TRP A 97 1.87 13.34 -14.38
CA TRP A 97 1.25 12.77 -13.17
C TRP A 97 -0.20 12.30 -13.37
N ASN A 98 -0.86 12.72 -14.47
CA ASN A 98 -2.20 12.29 -14.84
C ASN A 98 -2.21 11.17 -15.87
N THR A 99 -1.29 11.19 -16.84
CA THR A 99 -1.26 10.29 -17.99
C THR A 99 0.03 9.50 -17.96
N ARG A 100 -0.05 8.17 -17.90
CA ARG A 100 1.13 7.29 -17.79
C ARG A 100 2.08 7.39 -18.97
N TYR A 101 1.51 7.54 -20.19
CA TYR A 101 2.22 7.83 -21.44
C TYR A 101 1.58 9.05 -22.10
N PRO A 102 2.08 10.27 -21.85
CA PRO A 102 1.49 11.50 -22.34
C PRO A 102 1.32 11.52 -23.85
N LEU A 103 0.12 11.89 -24.33
CA LEU A 103 -0.21 11.97 -25.75
C LEU A 103 0.16 13.35 -26.36
N VAL A 104 0.33 14.35 -25.51
CA VAL A 104 0.67 15.72 -25.89
C VAL A 104 2.01 16.09 -25.25
N ASP A 105 2.92 16.63 -26.03
CA ASP A 105 4.17 17.23 -25.58
C ASP A 105 3.93 18.72 -25.35
N GLY A 106 3.85 19.11 -24.06
CA GLY A 106 3.55 20.47 -23.64
C GLY A 106 4.81 21.29 -23.36
N HIS A 107 4.76 22.58 -23.70
CA HIS A 107 5.81 23.54 -23.37
C HIS A 107 5.24 24.78 -22.67
N GLY A 108 5.74 25.08 -21.49
CA GLY A 108 5.23 26.11 -20.60
C GLY A 108 4.62 25.53 -19.31
N ASN A 109 3.80 26.31 -18.61
CA ASN A 109 3.16 25.88 -17.36
C ASN A 109 1.83 25.15 -17.64
N PHE A 110 1.83 23.84 -17.47
CA PHE A 110 0.67 22.95 -17.57
C PHE A 110 0.07 22.56 -16.21
N GLY A 111 0.39 23.31 -15.14
CA GLY A 111 -0.06 23.03 -13.79
C GLY A 111 0.97 22.28 -12.97
N SER A 112 0.57 21.84 -11.78
CA SER A 112 1.40 21.06 -10.85
C SER A 112 0.58 19.99 -10.12
N GLU A 113 1.25 19.08 -9.43
CA GLU A 113 0.65 18.08 -8.55
C GLU A 113 -0.05 18.70 -7.31
N ASP A 114 0.25 19.97 -7.02
CA ASP A 114 -0.43 20.75 -5.97
C ASP A 114 -1.83 21.21 -6.38
N GLY A 115 -2.20 20.94 -7.63
CA GLY A 115 -3.51 21.31 -8.17
C GLY A 115 -3.56 22.72 -8.72
N ASP A 116 -2.40 23.35 -8.96
CA ASP A 116 -2.33 24.59 -9.69
C ASP A 116 -2.83 24.37 -11.13
N GLY A 117 -3.66 25.27 -11.59
CA GLY A 117 -4.15 25.25 -12.96
C GLY A 117 -3.05 25.57 -13.97
N ALA A 118 -3.21 25.07 -15.20
CA ALA A 118 -2.34 25.47 -16.30
C ALA A 118 -2.46 26.97 -16.58
N ALA A 119 -1.37 27.57 -17.07
CA ALA A 119 -1.40 28.93 -17.55
C ALA A 119 -2.40 29.10 -18.72
N ALA A 120 -2.90 30.31 -18.95
CA ALA A 120 -3.83 30.56 -20.04
C ALA A 120 -3.27 30.08 -21.41
N MET A 121 -4.12 29.49 -22.25
CA MET A 121 -3.77 28.84 -23.51
C MET A 121 -2.99 29.71 -24.52
N ARG A 122 -3.01 31.05 -24.33
CA ARG A 122 -2.21 31.99 -25.11
C ARG A 122 -0.72 31.97 -24.77
N TYR A 123 -0.36 31.44 -23.59
CA TYR A 123 1.04 31.35 -23.14
C TYR A 123 1.64 29.98 -23.37
N THR A 124 0.85 28.92 -23.19
CA THR A 124 1.28 27.53 -23.35
C THR A 124 1.35 27.11 -24.82
N GLU A 125 2.22 26.18 -25.11
CA GLU A 125 2.42 25.61 -26.43
C GLU A 125 2.39 24.08 -26.35
N ALA A 126 1.96 23.41 -27.43
CA ALA A 126 1.86 21.96 -27.46
C ALA A 126 2.13 21.42 -28.88
N ARG A 127 2.50 20.15 -28.94
CA ARG A 127 2.57 19.32 -30.15
C ARG A 127 2.23 17.87 -29.80
N LEU A 128 2.03 17.03 -30.79
CA LEU A 128 1.86 15.59 -30.59
C LEU A 128 3.14 14.99 -30.00
N SER A 129 3.01 14.11 -29.03
CA SER A 129 4.13 13.33 -28.51
C SER A 129 4.56 12.23 -29.49
N LYS A 130 5.73 11.63 -29.29
CA LYS A 130 6.21 10.55 -30.17
C LYS A 130 5.28 9.32 -30.15
N ILE A 131 4.75 8.94 -28.99
CA ILE A 131 3.83 7.80 -28.84
C ILE A 131 2.45 8.07 -29.46
N SER A 132 1.98 9.32 -29.44
CA SER A 132 0.69 9.67 -30.04
C SER A 132 0.69 9.52 -31.57
N MET A 133 1.86 9.51 -32.22
CA MET A 133 1.95 9.20 -33.65
C MET A 133 1.52 7.75 -33.94
N GLU A 134 1.69 6.83 -33.00
CA GLU A 134 1.22 5.45 -33.13
C GLU A 134 -0.32 5.35 -32.97
N MET A 135 -0.95 6.32 -32.30
CA MET A 135 -2.43 6.42 -32.22
C MET A 135 -3.06 6.78 -33.57
N VAL A 136 -2.39 7.59 -34.37
CA VAL A 136 -2.89 8.15 -35.62
C VAL A 136 -2.21 7.58 -36.86
N ALA A 137 -1.35 6.57 -36.67
CA ALA A 137 -0.62 5.93 -37.75
C ALA A 137 -1.58 5.37 -38.81
N ASP A 138 -1.23 5.57 -40.08
CA ASP A 138 -2.00 5.08 -41.22
C ASP A 138 -3.47 5.56 -41.33
N ILE A 139 -3.85 6.65 -40.63
CA ILE A 139 -5.22 7.19 -40.65
C ILE A 139 -5.66 7.57 -42.07
N ASN A 140 -4.71 7.93 -42.95
CA ASN A 140 -4.95 8.29 -44.35
C ASN A 140 -5.09 7.07 -45.30
N LYS A 141 -5.04 5.84 -44.76
CA LYS A 141 -5.11 4.60 -45.55
C LYS A 141 -6.44 3.88 -45.38
N ASP A 142 -7.53 4.61 -45.16
CA ASP A 142 -8.88 4.09 -44.95
C ASP A 142 -8.97 3.04 -43.83
N THR A 143 -8.19 3.21 -42.79
CA THR A 143 -8.08 2.29 -41.65
C THR A 143 -9.28 2.35 -40.70
N VAL A 144 -9.93 3.50 -40.61
CA VAL A 144 -11.07 3.80 -39.74
C VAL A 144 -12.18 4.52 -40.50
N GLU A 145 -13.38 4.49 -39.95
CA GLU A 145 -14.53 5.21 -40.54
C GLU A 145 -14.48 6.70 -40.20
N PHE A 146 -14.86 7.51 -41.16
CA PHE A 146 -15.02 8.95 -41.00
C PHE A 146 -16.52 9.31 -41.07
N THR A 147 -16.95 10.09 -40.08
CA THR A 147 -18.33 10.60 -40.00
C THR A 147 -18.32 12.12 -40.23
N PRO A 148 -19.41 12.69 -40.71
CA PRO A 148 -19.56 14.15 -40.76
C PRO A 148 -19.41 14.74 -39.36
N ASN A 149 -18.82 15.95 -39.27
CA ASN A 149 -18.84 16.75 -38.07
C ASN A 149 -20.21 17.31 -37.74
N PHE A 150 -20.31 18.18 -36.70
CA PHE A 150 -21.60 18.71 -36.22
C PHE A 150 -22.36 19.61 -37.22
N ASP A 151 -21.68 20.21 -38.20
CA ASP A 151 -22.26 21.10 -39.24
C ASP A 151 -22.16 20.49 -40.66
N GLU A 152 -21.68 19.25 -40.78
CA GLU A 152 -21.52 18.51 -42.05
C GLU A 152 -20.52 19.13 -43.03
N THR A 153 -19.69 20.10 -42.58
CA THR A 153 -18.69 20.75 -43.45
C THR A 153 -17.37 19.99 -43.50
N GLU A 154 -17.06 19.25 -42.48
CA GLU A 154 -15.80 18.50 -42.34
C GLU A 154 -16.11 17.02 -41.97
N LYS A 155 -15.10 16.18 -42.06
CA LYS A 155 -15.18 14.78 -41.60
C LYS A 155 -14.23 14.55 -40.42
N GLU A 156 -14.71 13.84 -39.43
CA GLU A 156 -13.91 13.41 -38.27
C GLU A 156 -13.86 11.87 -38.17
N PRO A 157 -12.75 11.31 -37.65
CA PRO A 157 -12.67 9.86 -37.46
C PRO A 157 -13.58 9.44 -36.30
N SER A 158 -14.35 8.38 -36.51
CA SER A 158 -15.20 7.79 -35.44
C SER A 158 -14.36 7.20 -34.32
N VAL A 159 -13.18 6.69 -34.66
CA VAL A 159 -12.18 6.10 -33.75
C VAL A 159 -10.79 6.28 -34.37
N LEU A 160 -9.74 6.31 -33.57
CA LEU A 160 -8.35 6.33 -34.10
C LEU A 160 -7.85 4.89 -34.35
N PRO A 161 -6.87 4.71 -35.28
CA PRO A 161 -6.26 3.39 -35.54
C PRO A 161 -5.64 2.75 -34.30
N SER A 162 -5.02 3.55 -33.42
CA SER A 162 -4.52 3.16 -32.08
C SER A 162 -3.70 1.87 -32.09
N ARG A 163 -2.47 1.90 -32.61
CA ARG A 163 -1.60 0.73 -32.77
C ARG A 163 -1.12 0.11 -31.44
N TYR A 164 -1.50 0.67 -30.29
CA TYR A 164 -1.31 0.10 -28.96
C TYR A 164 -2.57 0.27 -28.12
N PRO A 165 -2.81 -0.53 -27.09
CA PRO A 165 -4.05 -0.56 -26.30
C PRO A 165 -4.16 0.61 -25.32
N ASN A 166 -4.36 1.82 -25.85
CA ASN A 166 -4.34 3.07 -25.10
C ASN A 166 -5.33 3.09 -23.92
N LEU A 167 -6.49 2.44 -24.04
CA LEU A 167 -7.47 2.39 -22.94
C LEU A 167 -6.89 1.80 -21.65
N LEU A 168 -6.14 0.70 -21.76
CA LEU A 168 -5.48 0.07 -20.61
C LEU A 168 -4.20 0.79 -20.22
N VAL A 169 -3.40 1.21 -21.20
CA VAL A 169 -2.09 1.82 -20.97
C VAL A 169 -2.21 3.16 -20.24
N ASN A 170 -3.10 4.05 -20.67
CA ASN A 170 -3.31 5.35 -20.03
C ASN A 170 -4.48 5.38 -19.04
N GLY A 171 -5.38 4.41 -19.12
CA GLY A 171 -6.59 4.45 -18.32
C GLY A 171 -7.51 5.63 -18.67
N THR A 172 -8.58 5.77 -17.93
CA THR A 172 -9.48 6.93 -18.02
C THR A 172 -10.42 6.99 -16.84
N SER A 173 -10.90 8.19 -16.51
CA SER A 173 -11.99 8.38 -15.55
C SER A 173 -13.08 9.24 -16.16
N GLY A 174 -14.35 8.96 -15.86
CA GLY A 174 -15.47 9.73 -16.40
C GLY A 174 -16.76 9.46 -15.65
N ILE A 175 -17.58 10.50 -15.52
CA ILE A 175 -18.90 10.43 -14.87
C ILE A 175 -19.95 10.73 -15.92
N ALA A 176 -20.80 9.73 -16.19
CA ALA A 176 -21.95 9.86 -17.06
C ALA A 176 -23.25 9.86 -16.23
N VAL A 177 -24.40 9.90 -16.90
CA VAL A 177 -25.69 9.82 -16.23
C VAL A 177 -25.97 8.37 -15.83
N GLY A 178 -26.12 8.12 -14.54
CA GLY A 178 -26.40 6.78 -14.00
C GLY A 178 -25.24 5.80 -13.98
N MET A 179 -24.06 6.17 -14.50
CA MET A 179 -22.90 5.30 -14.56
C MET A 179 -21.58 6.11 -14.54
N ALA A 180 -20.50 5.45 -14.16
CA ALA A 180 -19.17 6.04 -14.18
C ALA A 180 -18.15 5.02 -14.69
N THR A 181 -17.08 5.51 -15.28
CA THR A 181 -15.89 4.72 -15.63
C THR A 181 -14.69 5.20 -14.83
N ASN A 182 -13.83 4.26 -14.39
CA ASN A 182 -12.56 4.57 -13.74
C ASN A 182 -11.60 3.41 -13.99
N ILE A 183 -10.93 3.46 -15.13
CA ILE A 183 -10.00 2.43 -15.60
C ILE A 183 -8.59 2.87 -15.23
N PRO A 184 -7.87 2.07 -14.43
CA PRO A 184 -6.51 2.41 -14.03
C PRO A 184 -5.53 2.27 -15.21
N PRO A 185 -4.45 3.06 -15.25
CA PRO A 185 -3.38 2.90 -16.21
C PRO A 185 -2.53 1.65 -15.94
N HIS A 186 -1.88 1.12 -16.99
CA HIS A 186 -1.05 -0.08 -16.95
C HIS A 186 0.27 0.12 -17.68
N ASN A 187 1.26 -0.69 -17.34
CA ASN A 187 2.54 -0.70 -18.02
C ASN A 187 2.39 -1.14 -19.48
N LEU A 188 3.00 -0.41 -20.41
CA LEU A 188 2.91 -0.67 -21.85
C LEU A 188 3.50 -2.03 -22.21
N THR A 189 4.66 -2.37 -21.66
CA THR A 189 5.35 -3.64 -21.91
C THR A 189 4.52 -4.83 -21.47
N GLU A 190 3.94 -4.77 -20.25
CA GLU A 190 3.07 -5.84 -19.73
C GLU A 190 1.81 -5.99 -20.59
N THR A 191 1.19 -4.89 -20.99
CA THR A 191 -0.05 -4.91 -21.76
C THR A 191 0.18 -5.45 -23.18
N ILE A 192 1.27 -5.07 -23.83
CA ILE A 192 1.65 -5.59 -25.14
C ILE A 192 1.99 -7.08 -25.05
N ASN A 193 2.76 -7.50 -24.05
CA ASN A 193 3.09 -8.90 -23.84
C ASN A 193 1.84 -9.77 -23.62
N ALA A 194 0.81 -9.22 -22.97
CA ALA A 194 -0.47 -9.91 -22.83
C ALA A 194 -1.19 -10.11 -24.17
N ILE A 195 -1.17 -9.10 -25.06
CA ILE A 195 -1.73 -9.22 -26.42
C ILE A 195 -0.93 -10.24 -27.25
N VAL A 196 0.41 -10.18 -27.18
CA VAL A 196 1.28 -11.15 -27.84
C VAL A 196 0.93 -12.58 -27.38
N LYS A 197 0.72 -12.80 -26.07
CA LYS A 197 0.30 -14.09 -25.54
C LYS A 197 -1.05 -14.56 -26.10
N ILE A 198 -2.02 -13.65 -26.24
CA ILE A 198 -3.32 -13.97 -26.86
C ILE A 198 -3.12 -14.40 -28.32
N ILE A 199 -2.28 -13.70 -29.06
CA ILE A 199 -1.97 -14.02 -30.46
C ILE A 199 -1.27 -15.39 -30.55
N ASP A 200 -0.25 -15.64 -29.73
CA ASP A 200 0.51 -16.88 -29.74
C ASP A 200 -0.38 -18.09 -29.44
N ASN A 201 -1.23 -18.00 -28.42
CA ASN A 201 -2.18 -19.05 -28.10
C ASN A 201 -3.13 -19.34 -29.27
N LYS A 202 -3.56 -18.29 -30.01
CA LYS A 202 -4.43 -18.46 -31.19
C LYS A 202 -3.68 -19.06 -32.40
N VAL A 203 -2.48 -18.55 -32.69
CA VAL A 203 -1.69 -18.94 -33.89
C VAL A 203 -1.00 -20.27 -33.71
N GLU A 204 -0.35 -20.50 -32.55
CA GLU A 204 0.49 -21.66 -32.32
C GLU A 204 -0.29 -22.85 -31.72
N GLU A 205 -1.16 -22.56 -30.73
CA GLU A 205 -1.89 -23.58 -29.98
C GLU A 205 -3.34 -23.75 -30.41
N ASN A 206 -3.88 -22.86 -31.25
CA ASN A 206 -5.26 -22.83 -31.73
C ASN A 206 -6.30 -22.94 -30.59
N ARG A 207 -6.05 -22.20 -29.49
CA ARG A 207 -6.90 -22.16 -28.32
C ARG A 207 -7.15 -20.72 -27.84
N ASP A 208 -8.20 -20.55 -27.07
CA ASP A 208 -8.48 -19.29 -26.38
C ASP A 208 -7.57 -19.13 -25.14
N THR A 209 -7.23 -17.89 -24.84
CA THR A 209 -6.43 -17.52 -23.66
C THR A 209 -7.33 -17.36 -22.45
N THR A 210 -6.86 -17.80 -21.29
CA THR A 210 -7.58 -17.63 -20.02
C THR A 210 -7.22 -16.31 -19.35
N ILE A 211 -8.08 -15.83 -18.48
CA ILE A 211 -7.81 -14.57 -17.74
C ILE A 211 -6.65 -14.75 -16.75
N GLU A 212 -6.42 -15.96 -16.27
CA GLU A 212 -5.33 -16.33 -15.39
C GLU A 212 -3.97 -16.08 -16.06
N GLU A 213 -3.81 -16.53 -17.30
CA GLU A 213 -2.59 -16.31 -18.09
C GLU A 213 -2.30 -14.83 -18.30
N ILE A 214 -3.36 -14.04 -18.51
CA ILE A 214 -3.21 -12.58 -18.67
C ILE A 214 -2.80 -11.91 -17.35
N MET A 215 -3.35 -12.36 -16.21
CA MET A 215 -3.00 -11.83 -14.90
C MET A 215 -1.58 -12.22 -14.42
N GLU A 216 -0.98 -13.24 -14.99
CA GLU A 216 0.44 -13.58 -14.78
C GLU A 216 1.36 -12.57 -15.48
N ILE A 217 0.94 -11.98 -16.58
CA ILE A 217 1.69 -11.00 -17.36
C ILE A 217 1.39 -9.58 -16.85
N ILE A 218 0.11 -9.18 -16.81
CA ILE A 218 -0.33 -7.89 -16.27
C ILE A 218 -0.53 -8.04 -14.77
N LYS A 219 0.51 -7.74 -14.00
CA LYS A 219 0.53 -7.95 -12.55
C LYS A 219 -0.41 -7.03 -11.77
N GLY A 220 -0.74 -5.88 -12.33
CA GLY A 220 -1.59 -4.87 -11.69
C GLY A 220 -1.50 -3.52 -12.40
N PRO A 221 -2.28 -2.51 -11.96
CA PRO A 221 -2.13 -1.13 -12.44
C PRO A 221 -0.72 -0.59 -12.28
N ASP A 222 -0.35 0.35 -13.14
CA ASP A 222 0.93 1.05 -13.11
C ASP A 222 0.67 2.56 -13.17
N PHE A 223 0.58 3.18 -12.00
CA PHE A 223 0.23 4.59 -11.87
C PHE A 223 1.38 5.51 -12.23
N PRO A 224 1.13 6.65 -12.89
CA PRO A 224 2.18 7.60 -13.27
C PRO A 224 2.93 8.17 -12.06
N THR A 225 2.29 8.30 -10.90
CA THR A 225 2.87 8.79 -9.65
C THR A 225 3.57 7.71 -8.81
N GLY A 226 3.69 6.48 -9.32
CA GLY A 226 4.31 5.37 -8.60
C GLY A 226 3.42 4.81 -7.50
N ALA A 227 3.84 4.94 -6.25
CA ALA A 227 3.21 4.41 -5.05
C ALA A 227 3.21 2.87 -4.97
N THR A 228 2.69 2.31 -3.87
CA THR A 228 2.64 0.87 -3.64
C THR A 228 1.19 0.40 -3.55
N ILE A 229 0.84 -0.62 -4.33
CA ILE A 229 -0.44 -1.33 -4.22
C ILE A 229 -0.35 -2.38 -3.13
N LEU A 230 -1.35 -2.44 -2.25
CA LEU A 230 -1.40 -3.37 -1.12
C LEU A 230 -2.22 -4.62 -1.47
N GLY A 231 -1.51 -5.72 -1.77
CA GLY A 231 -2.08 -7.04 -2.01
C GLY A 231 -2.57 -7.28 -3.44
N ARG A 232 -2.69 -8.58 -3.81
CA ARG A 232 -3.10 -9.03 -5.15
C ARG A 232 -4.57 -9.36 -5.29
N LYS A 233 -5.24 -9.77 -4.22
CA LYS A 233 -6.65 -10.23 -4.26
C LYS A 233 -7.61 -9.20 -4.83
N ASP A 234 -7.43 -7.94 -4.45
CA ASP A 234 -8.28 -6.84 -4.92
C ASP A 234 -8.06 -6.55 -6.41
N ILE A 235 -6.81 -6.71 -6.90
CA ILE A 235 -6.45 -6.62 -8.32
C ILE A 235 -7.14 -7.74 -9.10
N GLU A 236 -6.99 -8.99 -8.65
CA GLU A 236 -7.58 -10.17 -9.28
C GLU A 236 -9.11 -10.05 -9.38
N GLN A 237 -9.76 -9.60 -8.31
CA GLN A 237 -11.21 -9.35 -8.32
C GLN A 237 -11.58 -8.29 -9.35
N ALA A 238 -10.86 -7.17 -9.40
CA ALA A 238 -11.11 -6.10 -10.34
C ALA A 238 -10.95 -6.58 -11.79
N TYR A 239 -9.91 -7.36 -12.09
CA TYR A 239 -9.65 -7.88 -13.43
C TYR A 239 -10.65 -8.93 -13.89
N ARG A 240 -11.14 -9.79 -12.99
CA ARG A 240 -12.14 -10.81 -13.31
C ARG A 240 -13.54 -10.24 -13.54
N THR A 241 -13.92 -9.22 -12.78
CA THR A 241 -15.30 -8.71 -12.74
C THR A 241 -15.48 -7.36 -13.42
N GLY A 242 -14.39 -6.68 -13.77
CA GLY A 242 -14.41 -5.29 -14.22
C GLY A 242 -14.72 -4.27 -13.11
N ARG A 243 -14.81 -4.72 -11.84
CA ARG A 243 -15.08 -3.86 -10.68
C ARG A 243 -14.26 -4.30 -9.47
N GLY A 244 -13.67 -3.34 -8.77
CA GLY A 244 -12.88 -3.62 -7.57
C GLY A 244 -12.47 -2.36 -6.85
N LYS A 245 -11.78 -2.54 -5.72
CA LYS A 245 -11.27 -1.44 -4.90
C LYS A 245 -9.82 -1.75 -4.52
N ILE A 246 -8.88 -1.15 -5.23
CA ILE A 246 -7.44 -1.37 -5.05
C ILE A 246 -6.90 -0.37 -4.05
N LYS A 247 -6.29 -0.84 -2.96
CA LYS A 247 -5.65 0.02 -1.97
C LYS A 247 -4.25 0.40 -2.44
N THR A 248 -3.95 1.69 -2.40
CA THR A 248 -2.64 2.26 -2.73
C THR A 248 -2.09 3.01 -1.54
N ARG A 249 -0.78 2.97 -1.35
CA ARG A 249 -0.06 3.63 -0.27
C ARG A 249 1.12 4.41 -0.81
N ALA A 250 1.34 5.60 -0.26
CA ALA A 250 2.51 6.42 -0.52
C ALA A 250 3.82 5.66 -0.22
N VAL A 251 4.87 5.95 -0.95
CA VAL A 251 6.22 5.50 -0.60
C VAL A 251 6.79 6.49 0.41
N SER A 252 7.22 5.97 1.54
CA SER A 252 7.77 6.78 2.63
C SER A 252 8.95 6.08 3.28
N GLU A 253 9.92 6.87 3.73
CA GLU A 253 11.11 6.42 4.45
C GLU A 253 11.22 7.17 5.78
N ILE A 254 11.75 6.49 6.80
CA ILE A 254 11.99 7.09 8.10
C ILE A 254 13.50 7.24 8.27
N GLU A 255 13.96 8.47 8.40
CA GLU A 255 15.36 8.79 8.62
C GLU A 255 15.57 9.30 10.06
N THR A 256 16.68 8.88 10.65
CA THR A 256 17.11 9.41 11.95
C THR A 256 18.09 10.56 11.72
N MET A 257 17.79 11.70 12.31
CA MET A 257 18.63 12.92 12.23
C MET A 257 19.74 12.89 13.28
N ASP A 258 20.83 13.61 13.05
CA ASP A 258 21.99 13.74 13.95
C ASP A 258 21.61 14.24 15.37
N ASN A 259 20.51 14.98 15.48
CA ASN A 259 20.01 15.48 16.77
C ASN A 259 19.14 14.45 17.53
N GLY A 260 19.01 13.21 17.03
CA GLY A 260 18.21 12.14 17.63
C GLY A 260 16.69 12.29 17.44
N LYS A 261 16.25 13.17 16.55
CA LYS A 261 14.86 13.21 16.03
C LYS A 261 14.75 12.30 14.84
N SER A 262 13.53 11.87 14.54
CA SER A 262 13.21 11.17 13.29
C SER A 262 12.46 12.10 12.34
N ARG A 263 12.59 11.86 11.04
CA ARG A 263 11.77 12.49 10.02
C ARG A 263 11.20 11.43 9.09
N ILE A 264 9.96 11.64 8.68
CA ILE A 264 9.28 10.82 7.66
C ILE A 264 9.38 11.59 6.36
N ILE A 265 9.94 10.97 5.33
CA ILE A 265 10.07 11.54 3.99
C ILE A 265 9.14 10.77 3.09
N VAL A 266 8.22 11.47 2.43
CA VAL A 266 7.30 10.89 1.44
C VAL A 266 7.77 11.29 0.05
N THR A 267 8.07 10.29 -0.79
CA THR A 267 8.64 10.47 -2.13
C THR A 267 7.66 10.17 -3.25
N GLU A 268 6.63 9.35 -3.00
CA GLU A 268 5.61 9.02 -3.98
C GLU A 268 4.22 9.07 -3.33
N LEU A 269 3.23 9.59 -4.04
CA LEU A 269 1.85 9.71 -3.59
C LEU A 269 0.91 8.77 -4.35
N PRO A 270 -0.19 8.31 -3.73
CA PRO A 270 -1.22 7.58 -4.46
C PRO A 270 -1.79 8.41 -5.62
N TYR A 271 -2.11 7.72 -6.70
CA TYR A 271 -2.62 8.35 -7.93
C TYR A 271 -3.89 9.19 -7.67
N MET A 272 -3.98 10.34 -8.32
CA MET A 272 -5.05 11.35 -8.17
C MET A 272 -5.10 12.07 -6.80
N VAL A 273 -4.11 11.92 -5.95
CA VAL A 273 -4.02 12.67 -4.69
C VAL A 273 -3.40 14.04 -4.96
N ASN A 274 -4.05 15.07 -4.45
CA ASN A 274 -3.53 16.44 -4.48
C ASN A 274 -2.58 16.64 -3.30
N LYS A 275 -1.30 16.93 -3.59
CA LYS A 275 -0.23 17.07 -2.60
C LYS A 275 -0.47 18.21 -1.60
N ALA A 276 -0.85 19.39 -2.07
CA ALA A 276 -1.10 20.56 -1.20
C ALA A 276 -2.25 20.30 -0.22
N LYS A 277 -3.37 19.71 -0.69
CA LYS A 277 -4.50 19.34 0.18
C LYS A 277 -4.14 18.25 1.20
N LEU A 278 -3.26 17.33 0.81
CA LEU A 278 -2.74 16.31 1.70
C LEU A 278 -1.92 16.93 2.84
N VAL A 279 -0.99 17.83 2.50
CA VAL A 279 -0.16 18.56 3.47
C VAL A 279 -1.04 19.40 4.42
N GLU A 280 -2.03 20.11 3.90
CA GLU A 280 -3.02 20.86 4.69
C GLU A 280 -3.82 19.94 5.63
N LYS A 281 -4.23 18.76 5.16
CA LYS A 281 -4.93 17.76 5.97
C LYS A 281 -4.06 17.25 7.11
N ILE A 282 -2.79 16.97 6.88
CA ILE A 282 -1.83 16.56 7.92
C ILE A 282 -1.71 17.68 8.96
N ALA A 283 -1.50 18.93 8.54
CA ALA A 283 -1.41 20.07 9.44
C ALA A 283 -2.68 20.24 10.29
N SER A 284 -3.86 20.02 9.69
CA SER A 284 -5.15 20.08 10.41
C SER A 284 -5.25 18.98 11.48
N LEU A 285 -4.82 17.75 11.20
CA LEU A 285 -4.82 16.66 12.17
C LEU A 285 -3.91 16.94 13.38
N VAL A 286 -2.76 17.58 13.14
CA VAL A 286 -1.85 18.02 14.21
C VAL A 286 -2.51 19.12 15.07
N LYS A 287 -3.13 20.12 14.43
CA LYS A 287 -3.84 21.19 15.12
C LYS A 287 -5.04 20.69 15.95
N GLU A 288 -5.77 19.70 15.42
CA GLU A 288 -6.88 19.05 16.11
C GLU A 288 -6.42 18.05 17.18
N LYS A 289 -5.11 17.85 17.36
CA LYS A 289 -4.52 16.87 18.28
C LYS A 289 -4.97 15.43 18.04
N LYS A 290 -5.34 15.09 16.81
CA LYS A 290 -5.63 13.70 16.39
C LYS A 290 -4.37 12.89 16.10
N VAL A 291 -3.32 13.58 15.67
CA VAL A 291 -1.96 13.04 15.53
C VAL A 291 -1.05 13.92 16.36
N ASP A 292 -0.44 13.35 17.40
CA ASP A 292 0.54 14.05 18.25
C ASP A 292 1.96 13.59 17.90
N GLY A 293 2.94 14.44 18.13
CA GLY A 293 4.35 14.13 17.94
C GLY A 293 4.98 14.69 16.66
N ILE A 294 4.25 15.34 15.78
CA ILE A 294 4.78 16.08 14.62
C ILE A 294 5.22 17.46 15.08
N THR A 295 6.47 17.82 14.77
CA THR A 295 7.07 19.13 15.14
C THR A 295 7.14 20.10 13.98
N ASP A 296 7.28 19.60 12.75
CA ASP A 296 7.35 20.41 11.56
C ASP A 296 6.85 19.63 10.34
N LEU A 297 6.33 20.34 9.36
CA LEU A 297 5.79 19.78 8.12
C LEU A 297 6.18 20.72 6.98
N ARG A 298 6.99 20.22 6.05
CA ARG A 298 7.49 20.99 4.90
C ARG A 298 7.26 20.23 3.61
N ASP A 299 6.99 20.97 2.56
CA ASP A 299 7.06 20.49 1.18
C ASP A 299 8.40 20.95 0.59
N GLU A 300 9.28 20.00 0.30
CA GLU A 300 10.61 20.19 -0.29
C GLU A 300 10.63 19.65 -1.74
N SER A 301 9.47 19.46 -2.36
CA SER A 301 9.36 18.94 -3.72
C SER A 301 9.98 19.93 -4.72
N ASP A 302 10.71 19.41 -5.70
CA ASP A 302 11.38 20.16 -6.75
C ASP A 302 11.25 19.45 -8.11
N GLN A 303 12.13 19.78 -9.06
CA GLN A 303 12.14 19.16 -10.38
C GLN A 303 12.60 17.69 -10.36
N GLU A 304 13.24 17.22 -9.29
CA GLU A 304 13.66 15.83 -9.13
C GLU A 304 12.51 14.94 -8.64
N GLY A 305 11.45 15.54 -8.08
CA GLY A 305 10.25 14.80 -7.67
C GLY A 305 9.57 15.30 -6.39
N THR A 306 8.59 14.54 -5.95
CA THR A 306 7.84 14.80 -4.72
C THR A 306 8.72 14.50 -3.50
N ARG A 307 8.78 15.46 -2.57
CA ARG A 307 9.46 15.30 -1.27
C ARG A 307 8.72 16.05 -0.18
N VAL A 308 7.85 15.35 0.54
CA VAL A 308 7.17 15.90 1.72
C VAL A 308 7.89 15.41 2.97
N VAL A 309 8.35 16.33 3.80
CA VAL A 309 9.13 16.07 5.01
C VAL A 309 8.29 16.34 6.25
N ILE A 310 8.15 15.34 7.11
CA ILE A 310 7.41 15.40 8.37
C ILE A 310 8.39 15.14 9.51
N GLU A 311 8.76 16.17 10.27
CA GLU A 311 9.63 16.00 11.43
C GLU A 311 8.86 15.51 12.64
N VAL A 312 9.40 14.51 13.29
CA VAL A 312 8.81 13.84 14.46
C VAL A 312 9.55 14.25 15.73
N ARG A 313 8.80 14.47 16.81
CA ARG A 313 9.35 14.77 18.14
C ARG A 313 10.20 13.60 18.64
N ARG A 314 11.27 13.88 19.36
CA ARG A 314 12.26 12.89 19.83
C ARG A 314 11.66 11.75 20.68
N ASP A 315 10.61 12.03 21.44
CA ASP A 315 9.89 11.09 22.32
C ASP A 315 8.72 10.36 21.64
N ALA A 316 8.48 10.60 20.36
CA ALA A 316 7.39 10.01 19.61
C ALA A 316 7.90 8.95 18.62
N ASN A 317 7.16 7.87 18.46
CA ASN A 317 7.48 6.80 17.52
C ASN A 317 7.02 7.18 16.10
N ALA A 318 7.97 7.32 15.17
CA ALA A 318 7.70 7.73 13.80
C ALA A 318 6.83 6.71 13.04
N ASN A 319 6.96 5.39 13.31
CA ASN A 319 6.13 4.37 12.69
C ASN A 319 4.66 4.49 13.12
N VAL A 320 4.40 4.75 14.41
CA VAL A 320 3.03 4.95 14.91
C VAL A 320 2.39 6.18 14.28
N ILE A 321 3.14 7.27 14.15
CA ILE A 321 2.67 8.49 13.49
C ILE A 321 2.37 8.21 12.01
N LEU A 322 3.27 7.54 11.31
CA LEU A 322 3.07 7.18 9.91
C LEU A 322 1.81 6.33 9.71
N ASN A 323 1.57 5.35 10.58
CA ASN A 323 0.36 4.52 10.54
C ASN A 323 -0.92 5.33 10.81
N GLN A 324 -0.86 6.27 11.75
CA GLN A 324 -1.98 7.21 11.97
C GLN A 324 -2.24 8.08 10.75
N LEU A 325 -1.18 8.53 10.07
CA LEU A 325 -1.29 9.28 8.83
C LEU A 325 -1.90 8.45 7.70
N TYR A 326 -1.51 7.19 7.53
CA TYR A 326 -2.15 6.26 6.58
C TYR A 326 -3.64 6.05 6.86
N LYS A 327 -4.03 6.03 8.13
CA LYS A 327 -5.43 5.83 8.54
C LYS A 327 -6.30 7.07 8.34
N HIS A 328 -5.75 8.26 8.48
CA HIS A 328 -6.50 9.51 8.55
C HIS A 328 -6.30 10.45 7.36
N THR A 329 -5.41 10.12 6.43
CA THR A 329 -5.08 10.94 5.25
C THR A 329 -5.03 10.11 3.98
N GLN A 330 -4.88 10.78 2.84
CA GLN A 330 -4.72 10.15 1.53
C GLN A 330 -3.28 9.65 1.25
N LEU A 331 -2.40 9.58 2.26
CA LEU A 331 -1.16 8.81 2.16
C LEU A 331 -1.43 7.32 1.92
N GLN A 332 -2.62 6.85 2.31
CA GLN A 332 -3.18 5.59 1.87
C GLN A 332 -4.61 5.86 1.39
N ASP A 333 -4.88 5.50 0.14
CA ASP A 333 -6.20 5.69 -0.48
C ASP A 333 -6.61 4.44 -1.26
N SER A 334 -7.84 4.42 -1.73
CA SER A 334 -8.38 3.30 -2.48
C SER A 334 -8.85 3.77 -3.85
N PHE A 335 -8.25 3.20 -4.89
CA PHE A 335 -8.68 3.40 -6.27
C PHE A 335 -9.87 2.47 -6.57
N GLY A 336 -11.03 3.06 -6.84
CA GLY A 336 -12.23 2.31 -7.21
C GLY A 336 -12.22 1.98 -8.70
N VAL A 337 -11.94 0.73 -9.05
CA VAL A 337 -11.90 0.26 -10.45
C VAL A 337 -13.32 0.05 -10.98
N ILE A 338 -13.63 0.67 -12.11
CA ILE A 338 -14.85 0.46 -12.91
C ILE A 338 -14.44 0.44 -14.38
N MET A 339 -14.31 -0.77 -14.94
CA MET A 339 -13.85 -0.98 -16.30
C MET A 339 -15.01 -0.90 -17.29
N LEU A 340 -15.63 0.29 -17.37
CA LEU A 340 -16.76 0.60 -18.25
C LEU A 340 -16.26 1.34 -19.48
N ALA A 341 -16.57 0.83 -20.67
CA ALA A 341 -16.24 1.46 -21.96
C ALA A 341 -17.36 1.25 -22.97
N LEU A 342 -17.32 2.02 -24.05
CA LEU A 342 -18.25 1.84 -25.17
C LEU A 342 -17.75 0.71 -26.10
N VAL A 343 -18.60 -0.29 -26.34
CA VAL A 343 -18.41 -1.35 -27.31
C VAL A 343 -19.53 -1.24 -28.34
N ASP A 344 -19.19 -0.92 -29.56
CA ASP A 344 -20.16 -0.67 -30.64
C ASP A 344 -21.25 0.37 -30.27
N GLY A 345 -20.83 1.41 -29.49
CA GLY A 345 -21.69 2.50 -29.03
C GLY A 345 -22.50 2.18 -27.76
N GLU A 346 -22.44 0.98 -27.23
CA GLU A 346 -23.14 0.56 -26.01
C GLU A 346 -22.18 0.55 -24.80
N PRO A 347 -22.58 1.09 -23.63
CA PRO A 347 -21.76 1.04 -22.43
C PRO A 347 -21.75 -0.37 -21.82
N LYS A 348 -20.58 -0.99 -21.72
CA LYS A 348 -20.39 -2.33 -21.13
C LYS A 348 -19.28 -2.33 -20.07
N VAL A 349 -19.53 -3.03 -18.97
CA VAL A 349 -18.47 -3.33 -17.99
C VAL A 349 -17.76 -4.58 -18.50
N LEU A 350 -16.46 -4.44 -18.74
CA LEU A 350 -15.62 -5.49 -19.32
C LEU A 350 -14.62 -5.99 -18.27
N ASN A 351 -14.25 -7.24 -18.34
CA ASN A 351 -13.09 -7.78 -17.64
C ASN A 351 -11.80 -7.47 -18.43
N LEU A 352 -10.63 -7.75 -17.82
CA LEU A 352 -9.35 -7.42 -18.44
C LEU A 352 -9.16 -8.13 -19.79
N LEU A 353 -9.48 -9.42 -19.88
CA LEU A 353 -9.35 -10.19 -21.12
C LEU A 353 -10.27 -9.66 -22.21
N GLN A 354 -11.53 -9.36 -21.88
CA GLN A 354 -12.49 -8.80 -22.84
C GLN A 354 -12.02 -7.46 -23.43
N MET A 355 -11.37 -6.60 -22.63
CA MET A 355 -10.79 -5.35 -23.14
C MET A 355 -9.67 -5.58 -24.15
N LEU A 356 -8.82 -6.57 -23.89
CA LEU A 356 -7.74 -6.93 -24.80
C LEU A 356 -8.29 -7.59 -26.09
N ASP A 357 -9.32 -8.41 -25.99
CA ASP A 357 -9.98 -9.04 -27.14
C ASP A 357 -10.66 -8.01 -28.05
N GLU A 358 -11.39 -7.03 -27.48
CA GLU A 358 -12.01 -5.94 -28.27
C GLU A 358 -10.94 -5.06 -28.94
N TYR A 359 -9.83 -4.79 -28.25
CA TYR A 359 -8.70 -4.10 -28.86
C TYR A 359 -8.10 -4.92 -30.02
N LEU A 360 -7.86 -6.21 -29.82
CA LEU A 360 -7.31 -7.09 -30.88
C LEU A 360 -8.26 -7.20 -32.08
N LYS A 361 -9.58 -7.25 -31.83
CA LYS A 361 -10.60 -7.21 -32.88
C LYS A 361 -10.51 -5.92 -33.70
N HIS A 362 -10.33 -4.77 -33.03
CA HIS A 362 -10.11 -3.49 -33.69
C HIS A 362 -8.83 -3.50 -34.55
N GLN A 363 -7.73 -4.02 -34.02
CA GLN A 363 -6.48 -4.10 -34.78
C GLN A 363 -6.58 -4.99 -36.01
N LYS A 364 -7.33 -6.11 -35.93
CA LYS A 364 -7.63 -6.95 -37.11
C LYS A 364 -8.36 -6.14 -38.20
N ASP A 365 -9.33 -5.33 -37.82
CA ASP A 365 -10.06 -4.49 -38.79
C ASP A 365 -9.15 -3.41 -39.38
N VAL A 366 -8.38 -2.69 -38.56
CA VAL A 366 -7.42 -1.65 -39.00
C VAL A 366 -6.40 -2.22 -39.97
N VAL A 367 -5.75 -3.33 -39.65
CA VAL A 367 -4.72 -3.92 -40.50
C VAL A 367 -5.34 -4.52 -41.79
N THR A 368 -6.52 -5.13 -41.69
CA THR A 368 -7.25 -5.62 -42.87
C THR A 368 -7.60 -4.48 -43.83
N ARG A 369 -8.14 -3.36 -43.34
CA ARG A 369 -8.49 -2.18 -44.17
C ARG A 369 -7.24 -1.54 -44.77
N ARG A 370 -6.19 -1.34 -43.98
CA ARG A 370 -4.89 -0.87 -44.46
C ARG A 370 -4.32 -1.76 -45.58
N THR A 371 -4.34 -3.05 -45.37
CA THR A 371 -3.83 -4.05 -46.33
C THR A 371 -4.62 -3.99 -47.62
N LYS A 372 -5.97 -3.89 -47.56
CA LYS A 372 -6.82 -3.72 -48.76
C LYS A 372 -6.52 -2.41 -49.49
N PHE A 373 -6.34 -1.31 -48.75
CA PHE A 373 -5.99 -0.03 -49.35
C PHE A 373 -4.64 -0.09 -50.07
N GLU A 374 -3.63 -0.64 -49.42
CA GLU A 374 -2.28 -0.81 -50.02
C GLU A 374 -2.30 -1.77 -51.20
N LEU A 375 -3.09 -2.86 -51.12
CA LEU A 375 -3.29 -3.79 -52.22
C LEU A 375 -3.91 -3.11 -53.44
N ASN A 376 -5.00 -2.36 -53.24
CA ASN A 376 -5.64 -1.64 -54.33
C ASN A 376 -4.66 -0.63 -55.01
N LYS A 377 -3.90 0.15 -54.21
CA LYS A 377 -2.88 1.03 -54.77
C LYS A 377 -1.77 0.31 -55.51
N ALA A 378 -1.32 -0.82 -54.98
CA ALA A 378 -0.27 -1.61 -55.65
C ALA A 378 -0.78 -2.22 -56.93
N GLU A 379 -2.03 -2.74 -56.96
CA GLU A 379 -2.67 -3.30 -58.17
C GLU A 379 -2.91 -2.22 -59.21
N GLU A 380 -3.41 -1.02 -58.84
CA GLU A 380 -3.55 0.12 -59.71
C GLU A 380 -2.21 0.52 -60.34
N ARG A 381 -1.14 0.62 -59.53
CA ARG A 381 0.19 0.96 -60.03
C ARG A 381 0.76 -0.13 -60.94
N ALA A 382 0.68 -1.39 -60.57
CA ALA A 382 1.10 -2.54 -61.36
C ALA A 382 0.34 -2.61 -62.71
N HIS A 383 -0.98 -2.31 -62.66
CA HIS A 383 -1.78 -2.23 -63.90
C HIS A 383 -1.28 -1.14 -64.84
N ILE A 384 -0.93 0.06 -64.32
CA ILE A 384 -0.35 1.15 -65.16
C ILE A 384 1.00 0.73 -65.73
N ILE A 385 1.91 0.18 -64.91
CA ILE A 385 3.23 -0.25 -65.37
C ILE A 385 3.12 -1.33 -66.42
N LYS A 386 2.21 -2.32 -66.27
CA LYS A 386 1.96 -3.34 -67.27
C LYS A 386 1.61 -2.72 -68.63
N GLY A 387 0.78 -1.67 -68.64
CA GLY A 387 0.45 -0.93 -69.88
C GLY A 387 1.66 -0.20 -70.46
N LEU A 388 2.50 0.40 -69.62
CA LEU A 388 3.73 1.09 -70.06
C LEU A 388 4.73 0.09 -70.66
N LEU A 389 4.88 -1.12 -70.09
CA LEU A 389 5.77 -2.18 -70.63
C LEU A 389 5.27 -2.62 -72.00
N ILE A 390 3.94 -2.86 -72.17
CA ILE A 390 3.32 -3.17 -73.45
C ILE A 390 3.64 -2.08 -74.51
N ALA A 391 3.57 -0.81 -74.11
CA ALA A 391 3.88 0.31 -74.96
C ALA A 391 5.38 0.37 -75.33
N LEU A 392 6.28 0.07 -74.41
CA LEU A 392 7.73 0.04 -74.66
C LEU A 392 8.12 -1.13 -75.57
N ASP A 393 7.42 -2.28 -75.46
CA ASP A 393 7.63 -3.39 -76.36
C ASP A 393 7.20 -3.10 -77.80
N ASN A 394 6.28 -2.17 -77.98
CA ASN A 394 5.75 -1.82 -79.29
C ASN A 394 5.91 -0.28 -79.59
N ILE A 395 7.04 0.28 -79.15
CA ILE A 395 7.26 1.74 -79.12
C ILE A 395 7.07 2.44 -80.45
N ASP A 396 7.54 1.89 -81.56
CA ASP A 396 7.44 2.44 -82.90
C ASP A 396 5.97 2.54 -83.35
N GLU A 397 5.16 1.56 -83.02
CA GLU A 397 3.73 1.52 -83.37
C GLU A 397 2.95 2.54 -82.49
N VAL A 398 3.28 2.60 -81.17
CA VAL A 398 2.69 3.55 -80.27
C VAL A 398 3.00 4.99 -80.68
N ILE A 399 4.21 5.31 -81.04
CA ILE A 399 4.59 6.64 -81.57
C ILE A 399 3.83 6.94 -82.85
N LYS A 400 3.67 6.00 -83.72
CA LYS A 400 2.94 6.19 -84.99
C LYS A 400 1.47 6.46 -84.74
N ILE A 401 0.82 5.79 -83.80
CA ILE A 401 -0.56 5.98 -83.42
C ILE A 401 -0.75 7.37 -82.78
N ILE A 402 0.11 7.72 -81.82
CA ILE A 402 0.02 9.06 -81.17
C ILE A 402 0.20 10.19 -82.15
N ARG A 403 1.21 10.10 -83.05
CA ARG A 403 1.50 11.14 -84.05
C ARG A 403 0.42 11.19 -85.14
N GLY A 404 -0.27 10.12 -85.39
CA GLY A 404 -1.37 10.04 -86.37
C GLY A 404 -2.71 10.51 -85.87
N SER A 405 -2.88 10.64 -84.56
CA SER A 405 -4.11 11.08 -83.93
C SER A 405 -4.20 12.61 -83.82
N ARG A 406 -5.39 13.14 -84.04
CA ARG A 406 -5.65 14.60 -83.98
C ARG A 406 -5.78 15.14 -82.54
N THR A 407 -6.33 14.37 -81.67
CA THR A 407 -6.57 14.76 -80.26
C THR A 407 -6.04 13.68 -79.34
N THR A 408 -5.77 14.09 -78.07
CA THR A 408 -5.40 13.12 -77.01
C THR A 408 -6.42 12.05 -76.83
N ALA A 409 -7.72 12.36 -76.95
CA ALA A 409 -8.85 11.44 -76.84
C ALA A 409 -8.82 10.38 -77.96
N ASP A 410 -8.53 10.80 -79.20
CA ASP A 410 -8.37 9.89 -80.33
C ASP A 410 -7.17 8.98 -80.17
N ALA A 411 -6.03 9.52 -79.70
CA ALA A 411 -4.86 8.71 -79.41
C ALA A 411 -5.11 7.64 -78.37
N LYS A 412 -5.80 7.97 -77.25
CA LYS A 412 -6.22 7.02 -76.25
C LYS A 412 -7.10 5.92 -76.83
N LYS A 413 -8.15 6.29 -77.57
CA LYS A 413 -9.10 5.36 -78.18
C LYS A 413 -8.38 4.39 -79.10
N ASN A 414 -7.50 4.87 -79.99
CA ASN A 414 -6.73 4.04 -80.90
C ASN A 414 -5.77 3.11 -80.20
N LEU A 415 -5.17 3.52 -79.07
CA LEU A 415 -4.29 2.68 -78.26
C LEU A 415 -5.09 1.58 -77.55
N ILE A 416 -6.29 1.92 -76.99
CA ILE A 416 -7.21 0.95 -76.39
C ILE A 416 -7.66 -0.13 -77.38
N GLU A 417 -8.11 0.29 -78.59
CA GLU A 417 -8.55 -0.63 -79.62
C GLU A 417 -7.41 -1.52 -80.13
N ARG A 418 -6.20 -1.00 -80.25
CA ARG A 418 -5.08 -1.73 -80.85
C ARG A 418 -4.43 -2.73 -79.87
N PHE A 419 -4.25 -2.35 -78.60
CA PHE A 419 -3.47 -3.12 -77.63
C PHE A 419 -4.33 -3.72 -76.50
N GLY A 420 -5.63 -3.48 -76.53
CA GLY A 420 -6.53 -3.96 -75.50
C GLY A 420 -6.27 -3.30 -74.11
N LEU A 421 -5.80 -2.06 -74.11
CA LEU A 421 -5.44 -1.31 -72.89
C LEU A 421 -6.68 -0.73 -72.18
N SER A 422 -6.61 -0.49 -70.89
CA SER A 422 -7.60 0.31 -70.17
C SER A 422 -7.43 1.81 -70.38
N ASP A 423 -8.44 2.61 -70.08
CA ASP A 423 -8.36 4.07 -70.16
C ASP A 423 -7.22 4.62 -69.34
N ALA A 424 -7.00 4.12 -68.09
CA ALA A 424 -5.92 4.53 -67.21
C ALA A 424 -4.53 4.20 -67.81
N GLN A 425 -4.39 3.03 -68.43
CA GLN A 425 -3.11 2.64 -69.07
C GLN A 425 -2.85 3.53 -70.33
N SER A 426 -3.85 3.74 -71.16
CA SER A 426 -3.73 4.60 -72.34
C SER A 426 -3.39 6.07 -71.98
N GLN A 427 -3.99 6.58 -70.92
CA GLN A 427 -3.67 7.91 -70.39
C GLN A 427 -2.20 7.98 -69.94
N ALA A 428 -1.71 6.98 -69.17
CA ALA A 428 -0.33 6.93 -68.69
C ALA A 428 0.67 6.86 -69.89
N ILE A 429 0.33 6.14 -70.99
CA ILE A 429 1.15 6.05 -72.19
C ILE A 429 1.20 7.39 -72.93
N VAL A 430 0.08 8.09 -73.05
CA VAL A 430 0.04 9.37 -73.70
C VAL A 430 0.80 10.47 -72.88
N ASP A 431 0.80 10.41 -71.55
CA ASP A 431 1.50 11.29 -70.65
C ASP A 431 2.98 10.93 -70.47
N MET A 432 3.47 9.84 -71.10
CA MET A 432 4.83 9.34 -71.01
C MET A 432 5.84 10.38 -71.53
N ARG A 433 6.89 10.63 -70.73
CA ARG A 433 7.97 11.57 -71.10
C ARG A 433 9.02 10.86 -71.96
N LEU A 434 9.61 11.55 -72.93
CA LEU A 434 10.63 11.00 -73.83
C LEU A 434 11.81 10.33 -73.10
N ARG A 435 12.19 10.80 -71.95
CA ARG A 435 13.25 10.18 -71.13
C ARG A 435 12.92 8.75 -70.68
N GLN A 436 11.68 8.37 -70.58
CA GLN A 436 11.21 7.08 -70.15
C GLN A 436 11.26 5.99 -71.29
N LEU A 437 11.68 6.41 -72.48
CA LEU A 437 11.83 5.53 -73.63
C LEU A 437 13.26 4.92 -73.70
N THR A 438 14.14 5.21 -72.73
CA THR A 438 15.50 4.67 -72.68
C THR A 438 15.50 3.23 -72.15
N GLY A 439 16.50 2.41 -72.57
CA GLY A 439 16.61 1.02 -72.10
C GLY A 439 16.74 0.91 -70.55
N LEU A 440 17.49 1.84 -69.95
CA LEU A 440 17.61 1.88 -68.48
C LEU A 440 16.26 2.15 -67.80
N ALA A 441 15.42 3.05 -68.34
CA ALA A 441 14.09 3.31 -67.80
C ALA A 441 13.14 2.08 -67.95
N ARG A 442 13.33 1.23 -68.95
CA ARG A 442 12.63 -0.04 -69.09
C ARG A 442 13.04 -1.01 -67.97
N GLU A 443 14.33 -1.19 -67.72
CA GLU A 443 14.83 -2.06 -66.67
C GLU A 443 14.29 -1.61 -65.29
N ASP A 444 14.26 -0.28 -65.03
CA ASP A 444 13.68 0.28 -63.82
C ASP A 444 12.17 -0.10 -63.66
N LEU A 445 11.40 0.00 -64.76
CA LEU A 445 9.96 -0.34 -64.72
C LEU A 445 9.72 -1.86 -64.59
N GLU A 446 10.55 -2.71 -65.17
CA GLU A 446 10.47 -4.15 -64.98
C GLU A 446 10.80 -4.53 -63.54
N ALA A 447 11.80 -3.90 -62.90
CA ALA A 447 12.15 -4.09 -61.50
C ALA A 447 10.99 -3.62 -60.60
N GLU A 448 10.46 -2.37 -60.81
CA GLU A 448 9.31 -1.86 -60.06
C GLU A 448 8.08 -2.80 -60.19
N TYR A 449 7.83 -3.36 -61.40
CA TYR A 449 6.74 -4.27 -61.59
C TYR A 449 6.91 -5.59 -60.81
N ALA A 450 8.12 -6.15 -60.80
CA ALA A 450 8.44 -7.35 -60.04
C ALA A 450 8.29 -7.14 -58.55
N ASP A 451 8.77 -6.01 -57.99
CA ASP A 451 8.62 -5.63 -56.59
C ASP A 451 7.15 -5.44 -56.22
N LEU A 452 6.37 -4.77 -57.08
CA LEU A 452 4.93 -4.63 -56.87
C LEU A 452 4.18 -5.96 -56.88
N MET A 453 4.52 -6.89 -57.80
CA MET A 453 3.91 -8.20 -57.82
C MET A 453 4.21 -9.01 -56.58
N ALA A 454 5.47 -8.99 -56.07
CA ALA A 454 5.85 -9.62 -54.83
C ALA A 454 5.06 -9.02 -53.64
N LYS A 455 4.94 -7.67 -53.61
CA LYS A 455 4.14 -6.95 -52.59
C LYS A 455 2.64 -7.33 -52.65
N ILE A 456 2.05 -7.40 -53.88
CA ILE A 456 0.65 -7.81 -54.10
C ILE A 456 0.42 -9.23 -53.56
N ASP A 457 1.30 -10.17 -53.88
CA ASP A 457 1.19 -11.56 -53.42
C ASP A 457 1.30 -11.65 -51.90
N TYR A 458 2.22 -10.88 -51.30
CA TYR A 458 2.34 -10.78 -49.86
C TYR A 458 1.08 -10.22 -49.21
N LEU A 459 0.55 -9.08 -49.68
CA LEU A 459 -0.69 -8.48 -49.17
C LEU A 459 -1.91 -9.39 -49.32
N LYS A 460 -2.03 -10.10 -50.46
CA LYS A 460 -3.08 -11.12 -50.67
C LYS A 460 -2.95 -12.26 -49.67
N SER A 461 -1.74 -12.67 -49.34
CA SER A 461 -1.51 -13.76 -48.40
C SER A 461 -1.92 -13.38 -46.98
N ILE A 462 -1.75 -12.09 -46.57
CA ILE A 462 -2.24 -11.60 -45.28
C ILE A 462 -3.77 -11.61 -45.20
N LEU A 463 -4.44 -11.21 -46.30
CA LEU A 463 -5.90 -11.18 -46.34
C LEU A 463 -6.54 -12.58 -46.42
N ALA A 464 -5.82 -13.59 -46.89
CA ALA A 464 -6.30 -14.95 -47.04
C ALA A 464 -6.15 -15.80 -45.75
N ASP A 465 -5.24 -15.44 -44.87
CA ASP A 465 -4.89 -16.20 -43.66
C ASP A 465 -4.93 -15.33 -42.43
N GLU A 466 -5.87 -15.63 -41.50
CA GLU A 466 -6.03 -14.93 -40.24
C GLU A 466 -4.80 -15.07 -39.34
N ASN A 467 -4.13 -16.22 -39.32
CA ASN A 467 -2.92 -16.42 -38.53
C ASN A 467 -1.78 -15.50 -39.00
N LYS A 468 -1.68 -15.33 -40.32
CA LYS A 468 -0.70 -14.38 -40.89
C LYS A 468 -1.01 -12.94 -40.55
N LEU A 469 -2.30 -12.57 -40.58
CA LEU A 469 -2.75 -11.24 -40.13
C LEU A 469 -2.39 -10.99 -38.65
N LEU A 470 -2.63 -11.98 -37.79
CA LEU A 470 -2.27 -11.89 -36.36
C LEU A 470 -0.75 -11.77 -36.15
N THR A 471 0.04 -12.51 -36.96
CA THR A 471 1.51 -12.42 -36.91
C THR A 471 2.00 -11.01 -37.27
N VAL A 472 1.43 -10.37 -38.30
CA VAL A 472 1.74 -8.98 -38.66
C VAL A 472 1.40 -8.02 -37.54
N ILE A 473 0.24 -8.19 -36.89
CA ILE A 473 -0.14 -7.37 -35.72
C ILE A 473 0.85 -7.56 -34.58
N LYS A 474 1.28 -8.82 -34.31
CA LYS A 474 2.26 -9.13 -33.28
C LYS A 474 3.60 -8.40 -33.54
N GLU A 475 4.15 -8.55 -34.75
CA GLU A 475 5.41 -7.91 -35.14
C GLU A 475 5.36 -6.39 -34.99
N GLU A 476 4.27 -5.76 -35.42
CA GLU A 476 4.10 -4.30 -35.32
C GLU A 476 3.97 -3.80 -33.89
N ILE A 477 3.23 -4.50 -33.04
CA ILE A 477 3.02 -4.08 -31.64
C ILE A 477 4.29 -4.31 -30.79
N GLU A 478 5.09 -5.33 -31.12
CA GLU A 478 6.38 -5.58 -30.48
C GLU A 478 7.38 -4.44 -30.75
N VAL A 479 7.41 -3.89 -31.98
CA VAL A 479 8.22 -2.71 -32.29
C VAL A 479 7.84 -1.51 -31.41
N ILE A 480 6.54 -1.32 -31.13
CA ILE A 480 6.07 -0.25 -30.24
C ILE A 480 6.51 -0.51 -28.80
N ARG A 481 6.41 -1.76 -28.31
CA ARG A 481 6.94 -2.16 -27.00
C ARG A 481 8.41 -1.81 -26.86
N ASP A 482 9.23 -2.20 -27.83
CA ASP A 482 10.68 -2.05 -27.76
C ASP A 482 11.12 -0.56 -27.89
N LYS A 483 10.28 0.26 -28.51
CA LYS A 483 10.55 1.69 -28.71
C LYS A 483 10.10 2.56 -27.54
N PHE A 484 8.98 2.22 -26.89
CA PHE A 484 8.33 3.07 -25.90
C PHE A 484 8.14 2.39 -24.53
N GLY A 485 8.43 1.10 -24.41
CA GLY A 485 8.33 0.37 -23.16
C GLY A 485 9.31 0.90 -22.12
N ASP A 486 8.85 0.97 -20.89
CA ASP A 486 9.61 1.36 -19.71
C ASP A 486 9.35 0.42 -18.53
N GLU A 487 10.09 0.61 -17.47
CA GLU A 487 9.90 -0.15 -16.24
C GLU A 487 8.63 0.27 -15.51
N ARG A 488 8.08 -0.66 -14.72
CA ARG A 488 6.95 -0.41 -13.85
C ARG A 488 7.32 0.62 -12.78
N ARG A 489 6.48 1.63 -12.59
CA ARG A 489 6.63 2.65 -11.54
C ARG A 489 5.99 2.20 -10.24
N THR A 490 4.77 1.66 -10.30
CA THR A 490 4.01 1.24 -9.11
C THR A 490 4.49 -0.12 -8.60
N LYS A 491 4.86 -0.18 -7.33
CA LYS A 491 5.25 -1.42 -6.64
C LYS A 491 4.00 -2.20 -6.20
N ILE A 492 4.07 -3.52 -6.24
CA ILE A 492 3.01 -4.39 -5.72
C ILE A 492 3.56 -5.07 -4.46
N GLY A 493 3.10 -4.61 -3.31
CA GLY A 493 3.49 -5.15 -2.00
C GLY A 493 2.61 -6.32 -1.57
N ILE A 494 3.08 -7.06 -0.57
CA ILE A 494 2.27 -8.04 0.14
C ILE A 494 1.14 -7.29 0.85
N ASN A 495 -0.02 -7.91 1.01
CA ASN A 495 -1.15 -7.28 1.69
C ASN A 495 -0.81 -7.05 3.17
N VAL A 496 -0.31 -5.86 3.47
CA VAL A 496 -0.06 -5.36 4.83
C VAL A 496 -1.39 -4.93 5.49
N GLY A 497 -2.53 -5.26 4.88
CA GLY A 497 -3.86 -4.92 5.38
C GLY A 497 -4.24 -5.60 6.69
N ASP A 498 -3.49 -6.62 7.09
CA ASP A 498 -3.61 -7.33 8.37
C ASP A 498 -2.42 -7.04 9.32
N LEU A 499 -1.46 -6.20 8.94
CA LEU A 499 -0.46 -5.71 9.89
C LEU A 499 -1.12 -4.73 10.85
N SER A 500 -1.27 -5.17 12.09
CA SER A 500 -1.60 -4.30 13.21
C SER A 500 -0.43 -3.32 13.44
N ASP A 501 -0.68 -2.20 14.13
CA ASP A 501 0.41 -1.29 14.56
C ASP A 501 1.53 -2.04 15.30
N GLU A 502 1.23 -3.20 15.83
CA GLU A 502 2.08 -4.13 16.56
C GLU A 502 3.12 -4.83 15.65
N ASP A 503 2.74 -5.23 14.44
CA ASP A 503 3.65 -5.93 13.49
C ASP A 503 4.78 -5.03 12.94
N LEU A 504 4.67 -3.73 13.15
CA LEU A 504 5.66 -2.74 12.71
C LEU A 504 6.65 -2.35 13.81
N ILE A 505 6.41 -2.85 15.03
CA ILE A 505 7.27 -2.57 16.20
C ILE A 505 8.12 -3.82 16.45
N PRO A 506 9.45 -3.69 16.50
CA PRO A 506 10.29 -4.85 16.79
C PRO A 506 9.94 -5.44 18.17
N GLU A 507 9.84 -6.77 18.24
CA GLU A 507 9.66 -7.48 19.50
C GLU A 507 10.99 -7.49 20.24
N GLU A 508 11.08 -6.72 21.32
CA GLU A 508 12.30 -6.56 22.12
C GLU A 508 11.95 -6.65 23.60
N ASP A 509 12.84 -7.25 24.38
CA ASP A 509 12.74 -7.19 25.83
C ASP A 509 13.10 -5.79 26.33
N THR A 510 12.21 -5.22 27.13
CA THR A 510 12.36 -3.88 27.70
C THR A 510 12.11 -3.88 29.19
N VAL A 511 12.62 -2.85 29.87
CA VAL A 511 12.38 -2.63 31.31
C VAL A 511 11.35 -1.50 31.47
N VAL A 512 10.21 -1.82 32.04
CA VAL A 512 9.23 -0.81 32.43
C VAL A 512 9.44 -0.44 33.89
N ALA A 513 9.54 0.84 34.16
CA ALA A 513 9.77 1.40 35.50
C ALA A 513 8.67 2.40 35.87
N MET A 514 8.14 2.33 37.09
CA MET A 514 7.08 3.22 37.56
C MET A 514 7.41 3.75 38.96
N THR A 515 7.12 5.02 39.18
CA THR A 515 7.28 5.66 40.49
C THR A 515 5.96 5.61 41.28
N ASN A 516 6.07 5.86 42.59
CA ASN A 516 4.90 5.91 43.49
C ASN A 516 3.88 7.05 43.14
N LEU A 517 4.36 8.14 42.55
CA LEU A 517 3.50 9.21 42.04
C LEU A 517 2.94 8.92 40.64
N GLY A 518 3.29 7.79 40.05
CA GLY A 518 2.73 7.34 38.78
C GLY A 518 3.46 7.87 37.53
N TYR A 519 4.75 8.19 37.63
CA TYR A 519 5.60 8.38 36.44
C TYR A 519 6.05 7.04 35.91
N ILE A 520 5.85 6.79 34.62
CA ILE A 520 6.18 5.53 33.96
C ILE A 520 7.06 5.77 32.74
N LYS A 521 7.95 4.82 32.45
CA LYS A 521 8.78 4.80 31.24
C LYS A 521 9.17 3.39 30.85
N ARG A 522 9.55 3.22 29.60
CA ARG A 522 10.17 2.01 29.04
C ARG A 522 11.64 2.28 28.72
N MET A 523 12.51 1.31 28.92
CA MET A 523 13.96 1.39 28.68
C MET A 523 14.44 0.08 28.06
N THR A 524 15.54 0.14 27.28
CA THR A 524 16.25 -1.06 26.82
C THR A 524 16.95 -1.77 27.98
N VAL A 525 17.06 -3.10 27.89
CA VAL A 525 17.67 -3.96 28.94
C VAL A 525 19.15 -3.65 29.15
N ASP A 526 19.86 -3.25 28.10
CA ASP A 526 21.32 -2.94 28.13
C ASP A 526 21.71 -1.84 29.11
N ASN A 527 20.75 -1.08 29.60
CA ASN A 527 20.98 -0.02 30.58
C ASN A 527 21.32 -0.52 31.99
N PHE A 528 21.16 -1.82 32.29
CA PHE A 528 21.35 -2.40 33.63
C PHE A 528 22.30 -3.60 33.59
N LYS A 529 23.57 -3.39 33.94
CA LYS A 529 24.58 -4.46 34.09
C LYS A 529 24.48 -5.15 35.44
N SER A 530 24.70 -6.46 35.48
CA SER A 530 24.76 -7.27 36.71
C SER A 530 25.84 -6.79 37.66
N GLN A 531 25.60 -6.80 38.95
CA GLN A 531 26.54 -6.40 40.04
C GLN A 531 26.64 -7.46 41.16
N ASN A 532 27.75 -7.57 41.78
CA ASN A 532 27.98 -8.49 42.90
C ASN A 532 27.23 -8.04 44.17
N ARG A 533 26.95 -8.99 45.09
CA ARG A 533 26.36 -8.75 46.41
C ARG A 533 27.10 -7.66 47.19
N GLY A 534 26.36 -6.67 47.75
CA GLY A 534 26.89 -5.55 48.50
C GLY A 534 27.35 -4.36 47.66
N GLY A 535 27.10 -4.34 46.37
CA GLY A 535 27.38 -3.23 45.47
C GLY A 535 26.61 -1.94 45.82
N LYS A 536 27.09 -0.78 45.32
CA LYS A 536 26.47 0.54 45.58
C LYS A 536 25.24 0.82 44.68
N GLY A 537 24.96 0.00 43.69
CA GLY A 537 23.85 0.17 42.75
C GLY A 537 24.05 1.30 41.71
N ILE A 538 23.11 1.43 40.78
CA ILE A 538 23.11 2.44 39.71
C ILE A 538 21.82 3.27 39.81
N LYS A 539 21.88 4.57 39.56
CA LYS A 539 20.69 5.42 39.55
C LYS A 539 19.81 5.08 38.34
N GLY A 540 18.64 4.50 38.57
CA GLY A 540 17.71 4.02 37.54
C GLY A 540 16.70 5.05 37.05
N MET A 541 16.39 6.10 37.82
CA MET A 541 15.42 7.12 37.44
C MET A 541 15.64 8.39 38.25
N GLN A 542 15.31 9.54 37.66
CA GLN A 542 15.29 10.80 38.41
C GLN A 542 13.90 10.98 39.00
N THR A 543 13.79 11.09 40.32
CA THR A 543 12.56 11.28 41.05
C THR A 543 12.40 12.75 41.52
N ILE A 544 11.17 13.16 41.77
CA ILE A 544 10.85 14.46 42.39
C ILE A 544 10.96 14.29 43.90
N ASP A 545 11.14 15.39 44.66
CA ASP A 545 11.08 15.38 46.12
C ASP A 545 9.84 14.64 46.62
N LYS A 546 10.02 13.64 47.48
CA LYS A 546 9.00 12.74 48.04
C LYS A 546 8.45 11.67 47.08
N ASP A 547 9.01 11.48 45.87
CA ASP A 547 8.67 10.36 45.00
C ASP A 547 9.79 9.29 45.04
N PHE A 548 9.42 8.03 44.88
CA PHE A 548 10.38 6.92 44.84
C PHE A 548 9.95 5.87 43.82
N MET A 549 10.90 5.09 43.39
CA MET A 549 10.63 3.99 42.46
C MET A 549 9.74 2.94 43.16
N LYS A 550 8.57 2.68 42.62
CA LYS A 550 7.60 1.75 43.17
C LYS A 550 7.78 0.36 42.60
N ASP A 551 7.86 0.24 41.28
CA ASP A 551 7.92 -1.03 40.59
C ASP A 551 8.78 -0.97 39.34
N MET A 552 9.41 -2.08 38.98
CA MET A 552 10.22 -2.24 37.76
C MET A 552 10.23 -3.70 37.36
N PHE A 553 9.93 -4.01 36.09
CA PHE A 553 9.91 -5.38 35.58
C PHE A 553 10.28 -5.43 34.11
N MET A 554 10.74 -6.57 33.67
CA MET A 554 11.05 -6.85 32.26
C MET A 554 9.80 -7.35 31.54
N VAL A 555 9.61 -6.88 30.31
CA VAL A 555 8.43 -7.16 29.50
C VAL A 555 8.77 -7.00 28.02
N SER A 556 8.23 -7.86 27.14
CA SER A 556 8.33 -7.66 25.70
C SER A 556 7.54 -6.43 25.24
N THR A 557 8.02 -5.74 24.20
CA THR A 557 7.31 -4.61 23.59
C THR A 557 5.89 -4.97 23.20
N HIS A 558 5.62 -6.22 22.81
CA HIS A 558 4.31 -6.70 22.34
C HIS A 558 3.40 -7.24 23.46
N ASP A 559 3.91 -7.39 24.69
CA ASP A 559 3.09 -7.86 25.81
C ASP A 559 2.05 -6.83 26.25
N TYR A 560 0.94 -7.31 26.78
CA TYR A 560 -0.01 -6.48 27.52
C TYR A 560 0.49 -6.22 28.94
N ILE A 561 0.25 -5.00 29.39
CA ILE A 561 0.42 -4.63 30.79
C ILE A 561 -0.95 -4.29 31.35
N LEU A 562 -1.38 -5.04 32.36
CA LEU A 562 -2.60 -4.77 33.13
C LEU A 562 -2.24 -3.89 34.32
N PHE A 563 -2.86 -2.74 34.40
CA PHE A 563 -2.69 -1.78 35.50
C PHE A 563 -3.87 -1.87 36.44
N LEU A 564 -3.63 -2.20 37.69
CA LEU A 564 -4.68 -2.29 38.69
C LEU A 564 -4.51 -1.14 39.70
N THR A 565 -5.63 -0.50 40.05
CA THR A 565 -5.62 0.66 40.94
C THR A 565 -5.95 0.28 42.38
N ASN A 566 -5.59 1.17 43.30
CA ASN A 566 -5.95 1.06 44.73
C ASN A 566 -7.46 0.94 44.95
N THR A 567 -8.28 1.45 44.03
CA THR A 567 -9.75 1.38 44.06
C THR A 567 -10.31 0.08 43.45
N GLY A 568 -9.43 -0.82 43.00
CA GLY A 568 -9.80 -2.13 42.43
C GLY A 568 -10.26 -2.06 40.97
N ARG A 569 -9.93 -1.04 40.22
CA ARG A 569 -10.16 -0.95 38.77
C ARG A 569 -8.96 -1.50 38.02
N ILE A 570 -9.22 -1.99 36.77
CA ILE A 570 -8.22 -2.52 35.88
C ILE A 570 -8.22 -1.76 34.56
N TYR A 571 -7.03 -1.48 34.06
CA TYR A 571 -6.75 -0.87 32.77
C TYR A 571 -5.77 -1.74 31.99
N LYS A 572 -5.70 -1.57 30.66
CA LYS A 572 -4.84 -2.36 29.77
C LYS A 572 -4.12 -1.45 28.77
N LEU A 573 -2.82 -1.67 28.61
CA LEU A 573 -2.00 -1.09 27.53
C LEU A 573 -1.08 -2.16 26.95
N LYS A 574 -0.66 -1.98 25.70
CA LYS A 574 0.50 -2.67 25.15
C LYS A 574 1.79 -2.00 25.64
N CYS A 575 2.85 -2.77 25.84
CA CYS A 575 4.11 -2.22 26.36
C CYS A 575 4.70 -1.14 25.43
N TYR A 576 4.58 -1.29 24.11
CA TYR A 576 5.04 -0.29 23.14
C TYR A 576 4.32 1.06 23.22
N GLU A 577 3.12 1.11 23.82
CA GLU A 577 2.39 2.38 24.04
C GLU A 577 3.02 3.23 25.16
N ILE A 578 3.89 2.62 25.97
CA ILE A 578 4.66 3.34 27.02
C ILE A 578 5.87 4.01 26.35
N PRO A 579 6.03 5.33 26.50
CA PRO A 579 7.14 6.06 25.89
C PRO A 579 8.51 5.53 26.32
N GLU A 580 9.41 5.38 25.36
CA GLU A 580 10.81 5.08 25.63
C GLU A 580 11.53 6.30 26.18
N ALA A 581 12.35 6.10 27.21
CA ALA A 581 13.10 7.18 27.82
C ALA A 581 14.44 6.69 28.38
N GLY A 582 15.46 7.54 28.33
CA GLY A 582 16.78 7.24 28.87
C GLY A 582 16.76 6.89 30.36
N ARG A 583 17.79 6.19 30.82
CA ARG A 583 17.92 5.67 32.19
C ARG A 583 17.65 6.73 33.29
N THR A 584 18.16 7.94 33.15
CA THR A 584 18.01 9.01 34.15
C THR A 584 16.76 9.87 33.95
N ALA A 585 16.03 9.71 32.85
CA ALA A 585 14.81 10.48 32.59
C ALA A 585 13.70 10.13 33.57
N ARG A 586 12.80 11.08 33.86
CA ARG A 586 11.66 10.92 34.78
C ARG A 586 10.53 10.02 34.20
N GLY A 587 10.42 9.95 32.88
CA GLY A 587 9.29 9.30 32.21
C GLY A 587 8.04 10.20 32.12
N MET A 588 6.92 9.60 31.72
CA MET A 588 5.62 10.27 31.53
C MET A 588 4.68 9.94 32.67
N ALA A 589 3.81 10.88 33.05
CA ALA A 589 2.77 10.61 34.04
C ALA A 589 1.72 9.65 33.47
N ILE A 590 1.42 8.58 34.20
CA ILE A 590 0.50 7.50 33.78
C ILE A 590 -0.92 8.03 33.46
N VAL A 591 -1.33 9.12 34.06
CA VAL A 591 -2.63 9.78 33.79
C VAL A 591 -2.73 10.32 32.36
N ASN A 592 -1.61 10.48 31.65
CA ASN A 592 -1.60 10.86 30.25
C ASN A 592 -1.80 9.64 29.32
N LEU A 593 -1.57 8.44 29.82
CA LEU A 593 -1.75 7.18 29.09
C LEU A 593 -3.09 6.50 29.43
N LEU A 594 -3.50 6.57 30.70
CA LEU A 594 -4.72 5.94 31.23
C LEU A 594 -5.71 7.00 31.73
N GLN A 595 -6.99 6.79 31.47
CA GLN A 595 -8.07 7.66 31.98
C GLN A 595 -8.40 7.34 33.45
N LEU A 596 -7.44 7.59 34.35
CA LEU A 596 -7.64 7.36 35.77
C LEU A 596 -8.69 8.32 36.37
N GLN A 597 -9.47 7.82 37.36
CA GLN A 597 -10.40 8.67 38.10
C GLN A 597 -9.70 9.47 39.18
N PRO A 598 -10.28 10.58 39.68
CA PRO A 598 -9.71 11.35 40.74
C PRO A 598 -9.42 10.51 41.99
N GLY A 599 -8.17 10.53 42.48
CA GLY A 599 -7.75 9.75 43.67
C GLY A 599 -7.28 8.32 43.36
N GLU A 600 -7.39 7.85 42.11
CA GLU A 600 -6.83 6.55 41.73
C GLU A 600 -5.31 6.60 41.59
N LYS A 601 -4.66 5.55 42.15
CA LYS A 601 -3.21 5.28 42.00
C LYS A 601 -3.00 3.85 41.58
N ILE A 602 -2.01 3.62 40.74
CA ILE A 602 -1.66 2.25 40.34
C ILE A 602 -1.10 1.51 41.55
N SER A 603 -1.70 0.39 41.91
CA SER A 603 -1.27 -0.48 43.00
C SER A 603 -0.42 -1.63 42.55
N ALA A 604 -0.76 -2.24 41.42
CA ALA A 604 -0.03 -3.36 40.85
C ALA A 604 -0.02 -3.30 39.32
N MET A 605 1.01 -3.87 38.73
CA MET A 605 1.17 -4.09 37.29
C MET A 605 1.40 -5.55 37.02
N VAL A 606 0.74 -6.11 36.01
CA VAL A 606 0.86 -7.53 35.62
C VAL A 606 1.12 -7.59 34.11
N GLN A 607 2.21 -8.23 33.72
CA GLN A 607 2.49 -8.50 32.31
C GLN A 607 1.77 -9.75 31.82
N MET A 608 1.39 -9.76 30.55
CA MET A 608 0.67 -10.86 29.94
C MET A 608 0.88 -10.88 28.43
N LYS A 609 1.23 -12.05 27.88
CA LYS A 609 1.41 -12.19 26.44
C LYS A 609 0.07 -12.21 25.71
N GLU A 610 -0.82 -13.10 26.12
CA GLU A 610 -2.15 -13.30 25.52
C GLU A 610 -3.19 -13.62 26.59
N PHE A 611 -4.49 -13.50 26.23
CA PHE A 611 -5.61 -13.91 27.09
C PHE A 611 -5.92 -15.39 26.87
N GLU A 612 -5.50 -16.25 27.82
CA GLU A 612 -5.66 -17.70 27.76
C GLU A 612 -6.88 -18.14 28.59
N GLU A 613 -7.64 -19.14 28.12
CA GLU A 613 -8.87 -19.59 28.78
C GLU A 613 -8.63 -20.22 30.17
N ASP A 614 -7.48 -20.85 30.37
CA ASP A 614 -7.15 -21.58 31.62
C ASP A 614 -6.38 -20.72 32.65
N LYS A 615 -6.19 -19.43 32.36
CA LYS A 615 -5.51 -18.52 33.28
C LYS A 615 -6.50 -17.72 34.14
N TYR A 616 -6.07 -17.42 35.34
CA TYR A 616 -6.86 -16.69 36.35
C TYR A 616 -6.03 -15.54 36.92
N LEU A 617 -6.69 -14.40 37.12
CA LEU A 617 -6.14 -13.29 37.84
C LEU A 617 -6.47 -13.40 39.34
N ILE A 618 -5.44 -13.51 40.18
CA ILE A 618 -5.59 -13.54 41.64
C ILE A 618 -5.20 -12.18 42.19
N MET A 619 -6.05 -11.60 42.99
CA MET A 619 -5.91 -10.26 43.58
C MET A 619 -5.86 -10.38 45.10
N ALA A 620 -4.93 -9.70 45.74
CA ALA A 620 -4.81 -9.65 47.20
C ALA A 620 -4.92 -8.20 47.70
N THR A 621 -5.65 -8.03 48.83
CA THR A 621 -5.83 -6.72 49.44
C THR A 621 -4.98 -6.57 50.70
N LYS A 622 -4.74 -5.37 51.13
CA LYS A 622 -4.00 -4.97 52.33
C LYS A 622 -4.55 -5.61 53.62
N LYS A 623 -5.85 -5.74 53.72
CA LYS A 623 -6.56 -6.42 54.85
C LYS A 623 -6.66 -7.94 54.70
N GLY A 624 -5.94 -8.51 53.72
CA GLY A 624 -5.82 -9.98 53.58
C GLY A 624 -7.02 -10.65 52.90
N THR A 625 -7.82 -9.95 52.12
CA THR A 625 -8.85 -10.52 51.26
C THR A 625 -8.20 -10.94 49.92
N ILE A 626 -8.59 -12.08 49.38
CA ILE A 626 -8.17 -12.56 48.07
C ILE A 626 -9.37 -12.80 47.17
N LYS A 627 -9.21 -12.53 45.88
CA LYS A 627 -10.21 -12.82 44.83
C LYS A 627 -9.53 -13.45 43.63
N LYS A 628 -10.19 -14.45 43.03
CA LYS A 628 -9.78 -15.12 41.81
C LYS A 628 -10.83 -14.90 40.73
N THR A 629 -10.42 -14.51 39.53
CA THR A 629 -11.29 -14.24 38.38
C THR A 629 -10.64 -14.77 37.09
N PRO A 630 -11.37 -15.47 36.19
CA PRO A 630 -10.85 -15.89 34.91
C PRO A 630 -10.33 -14.67 34.11
N ILE A 631 -9.16 -14.82 33.51
CA ILE A 631 -8.52 -13.69 32.80
C ILE A 631 -9.33 -13.26 31.57
N MET A 632 -10.06 -14.20 30.96
CA MET A 632 -10.98 -13.92 29.83
C MET A 632 -12.08 -12.90 30.17
N ALA A 633 -12.40 -12.69 31.46
CA ALA A 633 -13.31 -11.60 31.86
C ALA A 633 -12.76 -10.20 31.59
N TYR A 634 -11.47 -10.09 31.27
CA TYR A 634 -10.73 -8.83 31.05
C TYR A 634 -10.26 -8.64 29.61
N THR A 635 -10.76 -9.40 28.65
CA THR A 635 -10.40 -9.23 27.22
C THR A 635 -10.84 -7.86 26.69
N ASN A 636 -12.03 -7.38 27.09
CA ASN A 636 -12.63 -6.14 26.62
C ASN A 636 -12.61 -5.05 27.69
N ILE A 637 -11.42 -4.53 28.01
CA ILE A 637 -11.27 -3.40 28.92
C ILE A 637 -11.41 -2.09 28.12
N ARG A 638 -12.38 -1.25 28.52
CA ARG A 638 -12.56 0.09 27.94
C ARG A 638 -11.42 1.02 28.37
N LYS A 639 -11.12 2.05 27.60
CA LYS A 639 -10.12 3.09 27.98
C LYS A 639 -10.34 3.71 29.35
N SER A 640 -11.60 3.79 29.81
CA SER A 640 -11.99 4.26 31.16
C SER A 640 -11.80 3.20 32.26
N GLY A 641 -11.24 2.02 31.96
CA GLY A 641 -11.10 0.90 32.89
C GLY A 641 -12.43 0.22 33.26
N ILE A 642 -12.33 -0.94 33.89
CA ILE A 642 -13.48 -1.69 34.47
C ILE A 642 -13.19 -2.08 35.91
N GLN A 643 -14.23 -2.39 36.70
CA GLN A 643 -14.07 -2.85 38.09
C GLN A 643 -13.61 -4.30 38.13
N ALA A 644 -12.43 -4.59 38.67
CA ALA A 644 -11.89 -5.91 38.83
C ALA A 644 -12.27 -6.54 40.20
N ILE A 645 -12.20 -5.77 41.27
CA ILE A 645 -12.60 -6.19 42.62
C ILE A 645 -13.35 -5.06 43.35
N THR A 646 -14.43 -5.40 44.03
CA THR A 646 -15.12 -4.45 44.92
C THR A 646 -14.45 -4.49 46.28
N LEU A 647 -13.81 -3.42 46.69
CA LEU A 647 -13.11 -3.30 47.95
C LEU A 647 -14.08 -2.98 49.10
N ARG A 648 -13.72 -3.40 50.32
CA ARG A 648 -14.39 -2.98 51.54
C ARG A 648 -13.91 -1.56 51.96
N GLU A 649 -14.62 -0.89 52.85
CA GLU A 649 -14.21 0.38 53.43
C GLU A 649 -12.82 0.27 54.04
N ASP A 650 -11.92 1.24 53.72
CA ASP A 650 -10.53 1.31 54.17
C ASP A 650 -9.64 0.13 53.76
N ASP A 651 -9.96 -0.60 52.68
CA ASP A 651 -9.09 -1.63 52.11
C ASP A 651 -8.53 -1.20 50.78
N GLU A 652 -7.34 -1.61 50.44
CA GLU A 652 -6.63 -1.30 49.21
C GLU A 652 -6.12 -2.57 48.53
N LEU A 653 -6.15 -2.61 47.21
CA LEU A 653 -5.51 -3.64 46.41
C LEU A 653 -3.98 -3.47 46.47
N ILE A 654 -3.25 -4.52 46.79
CA ILE A 654 -1.79 -4.46 47.00
C ILE A 654 -1.00 -5.27 45.99
N ASP A 655 -1.45 -6.44 45.61
CA ASP A 655 -0.72 -7.33 44.73
C ASP A 655 -1.67 -8.14 43.85
N VAL A 656 -1.21 -8.48 42.66
CA VAL A 656 -1.96 -9.23 41.65
C VAL A 656 -1.03 -10.13 40.89
N THR A 657 -1.47 -11.36 40.63
CA THR A 657 -0.70 -12.35 39.88
C THR A 657 -1.60 -13.24 39.01
N ILE A 658 -1.02 -13.87 38.01
CA ILE A 658 -1.68 -14.83 37.11
C ILE A 658 -1.40 -16.27 37.62
N SER A 659 -2.39 -17.14 37.59
CA SER A 659 -2.30 -18.54 38.03
C SER A 659 -3.02 -19.48 37.06
N ASP A 660 -2.53 -20.72 36.98
CA ASP A 660 -3.07 -21.82 36.16
C ASP A 660 -4.14 -22.68 36.86
N ASN A 661 -4.67 -22.25 38.00
CA ASN A 661 -5.72 -22.90 38.76
C ASN A 661 -5.33 -24.08 39.68
N ASN A 662 -4.07 -24.46 39.77
CA ASN A 662 -3.59 -25.60 40.59
C ASN A 662 -2.50 -25.23 41.59
N ASP A 663 -2.41 -23.97 41.97
CA ASP A 663 -1.28 -23.47 42.73
C ASP A 663 -1.53 -23.29 44.23
N ASN A 664 -0.47 -23.20 44.99
CA ASN A 664 -0.50 -22.78 46.38
C ASN A 664 -0.13 -21.31 46.48
N ILE A 665 -0.97 -20.54 47.18
CA ILE A 665 -0.78 -19.11 47.40
C ILE A 665 -0.07 -18.87 48.72
N MET A 666 0.94 -18.03 48.70
CA MET A 666 1.61 -17.54 49.90
C MET A 666 1.39 -16.05 50.07
N LEU A 667 0.73 -15.64 51.14
CA LEU A 667 0.62 -14.24 51.60
C LEU A 667 1.67 -13.98 52.66
N ILE A 668 2.33 -12.82 52.54
CA ILE A 668 3.39 -12.37 53.43
C ILE A 668 3.02 -10.99 53.98
N THR A 669 3.15 -10.85 55.33
CA THR A 669 2.81 -9.61 56.01
C THR A 669 4.04 -8.77 56.33
N LYS A 670 3.84 -7.51 56.54
CA LYS A 670 4.84 -6.51 56.87
C LYS A 670 5.60 -6.85 58.15
N LYS A 671 4.91 -7.41 59.18
CA LYS A 671 5.46 -7.83 60.45
C LYS A 671 5.98 -9.26 60.45
N GLY A 672 6.18 -9.88 59.33
CA GLY A 672 6.88 -11.16 59.17
C GLY A 672 6.08 -12.41 59.44
N GLN A 673 4.77 -12.37 59.21
CA GLN A 673 3.91 -13.57 59.15
C GLN A 673 3.77 -14.04 57.72
N GLY A 674 3.67 -15.33 57.52
CA GLY A 674 3.42 -15.92 56.20
C GLY A 674 2.40 -17.05 56.27
N ILE A 675 1.45 -17.15 55.39
CA ILE A 675 0.49 -18.24 55.27
C ILE A 675 0.53 -18.82 53.88
N LYS A 676 0.69 -20.14 53.78
CA LYS A 676 0.59 -20.91 52.55
C LYS A 676 -0.67 -21.74 52.53
N PHE A 677 -1.51 -21.60 51.51
CA PHE A 677 -2.76 -22.33 51.38
C PHE A 677 -3.07 -22.63 49.90
N ARG A 678 -3.92 -23.64 49.68
CA ARG A 678 -4.30 -24.02 48.31
C ARG A 678 -5.22 -22.99 47.70
N GLU A 679 -4.99 -22.70 46.44
CA GLU A 679 -5.87 -21.88 45.64
C GLU A 679 -7.30 -22.43 45.63
N THR A 680 -8.31 -21.61 45.82
CA THR A 680 -9.72 -21.98 45.80
C THR A 680 -10.57 -21.04 44.99
N GLY A 681 -11.61 -21.62 44.32
CA GLY A 681 -12.46 -20.93 43.36
C GLY A 681 -13.42 -19.90 43.93
N ARG A 682 -14.07 -19.30 43.02
CA ARG A 682 -14.98 -18.17 42.88
C ARG A 682 -15.74 -17.63 44.09
N SER A 683 -15.60 -16.33 44.40
CA SER A 683 -16.68 -15.52 44.96
C SER A 683 -16.56 -14.08 44.45
N ALA A 684 -17.68 -13.38 44.24
CA ALA A 684 -17.72 -12.05 43.64
C ALA A 684 -17.01 -10.97 44.49
N MET A 685 -17.01 -11.12 45.85
CA MET A 685 -16.47 -10.15 46.81
C MET A 685 -15.12 -10.58 47.40
N GLY A 686 -14.53 -11.67 46.94
CA GLY A 686 -13.32 -12.22 47.56
C GLY A 686 -13.55 -12.97 48.86
N VAL A 687 -12.51 -13.62 49.39
CA VAL A 687 -12.53 -14.44 50.62
C VAL A 687 -11.34 -14.07 51.50
N ARG A 688 -11.44 -14.24 52.81
CA ARG A 688 -10.32 -14.02 53.73
C ARG A 688 -9.19 -15.00 53.45
N GLY A 689 -8.01 -14.52 53.11
CA GLY A 689 -6.79 -15.28 52.90
C GLY A 689 -6.00 -15.51 54.18
N ILE A 690 -5.83 -14.47 54.98
CA ILE A 690 -5.08 -14.44 56.25
C ILE A 690 -5.86 -13.66 57.32
N GLU A 691 -5.73 -14.05 58.57
CA GLU A 691 -6.17 -13.29 59.73
C GLU A 691 -4.97 -12.48 60.26
N LEU A 692 -5.05 -11.15 60.10
CA LEU A 692 -3.98 -10.24 60.48
C LEU A 692 -3.96 -9.94 61.98
N ASN A 693 -2.76 -9.79 62.56
CA ASN A 693 -2.58 -9.24 63.88
C ASN A 693 -2.90 -7.74 63.86
N GLN A 694 -3.04 -7.13 65.05
CA GLN A 694 -3.26 -5.70 65.17
C GLN A 694 -2.09 -4.90 64.55
N ASP A 695 -2.42 -3.95 63.70
CA ASP A 695 -1.46 -3.05 62.96
C ASP A 695 -0.53 -3.81 61.99
N ASP A 696 -0.91 -5.00 61.52
CA ASP A 696 -0.19 -5.71 60.44
C ASP A 696 -0.95 -5.62 59.11
N GLU A 697 -0.22 -5.69 58.01
CA GLU A 697 -0.78 -5.59 56.69
C GLU A 697 -0.11 -6.61 55.77
N VAL A 698 -0.84 -7.12 54.76
CA VAL A 698 -0.28 -7.96 53.70
C VAL A 698 0.49 -7.04 52.75
N ILE A 699 1.70 -7.46 52.35
CA ILE A 699 2.61 -6.67 51.47
C ILE A 699 2.92 -7.40 50.18
N SER A 700 2.81 -8.72 50.14
CA SER A 700 3.11 -9.50 48.94
C SER A 700 2.31 -10.79 48.88
N MET A 701 1.98 -11.20 47.68
CA MET A 701 1.36 -12.48 47.33
C MET A 701 2.25 -13.19 46.30
N GLN A 702 2.63 -14.46 46.58
CA GLN A 702 3.45 -15.27 45.70
C GLN A 702 2.79 -16.62 45.45
N LEU A 703 3.04 -17.20 44.26
CA LEU A 703 2.62 -18.53 43.87
C LEU A 703 3.80 -19.50 44.01
N GLU A 704 3.57 -20.71 44.54
CA GLU A 704 4.60 -21.72 44.69
C GLU A 704 5.15 -22.21 43.35
N SER A 705 4.31 -22.23 42.29
CA SER A 705 4.73 -22.58 40.91
C SER A 705 5.76 -21.64 40.31
N GLN A 706 5.85 -20.41 40.80
CA GLN A 706 6.75 -19.37 40.27
C GLN A 706 8.20 -19.48 40.78
N GLY A 707 8.50 -20.43 41.70
CA GLY A 707 9.83 -20.65 42.22
C GLY A 707 9.92 -21.68 43.31
N GLU A 708 11.10 -22.26 43.53
CA GLU A 708 11.35 -23.24 44.58
C GLU A 708 11.51 -22.57 45.96
N CYS A 709 12.01 -21.33 45.98
CA CYS A 709 12.21 -20.57 47.20
C CYS A 709 11.44 -19.26 47.18
N VAL A 710 11.05 -18.80 48.35
CA VAL A 710 10.57 -17.43 48.57
C VAL A 710 11.78 -16.56 49.05
N LEU A 711 12.11 -15.58 48.27
CA LEU A 711 13.03 -14.50 48.66
C LEU A 711 12.25 -13.43 49.43
N ILE A 712 12.68 -13.14 50.65
CA ILE A 712 12.08 -12.08 51.50
C ILE A 712 13.15 -11.02 51.77
N VAL A 713 12.80 -9.78 51.53
CA VAL A 713 13.71 -8.62 51.68
C VAL A 713 13.09 -7.58 52.64
N SER A 714 13.90 -7.02 53.49
CA SER A 714 13.56 -6.03 54.51
C SER A 714 14.05 -4.62 54.15
N ALA A 715 13.49 -3.62 54.79
CA ALA A 715 13.74 -2.20 54.54
C ALA A 715 15.25 -1.80 54.63
N ASN A 716 16.01 -2.41 55.54
CA ASN A 716 17.43 -2.09 55.70
C ASN A 716 18.36 -2.94 54.80
N GLY A 717 17.84 -3.47 53.72
CA GLY A 717 18.60 -4.22 52.70
C GLY A 717 19.08 -5.61 53.13
N MET A 718 18.48 -6.19 54.18
CA MET A 718 18.68 -7.57 54.58
C MET A 718 17.70 -8.49 53.86
N GLY A 719 18.14 -9.68 53.44
CA GLY A 719 17.24 -10.64 52.76
C GLY A 719 17.73 -12.09 52.85
N LYS A 720 16.87 -13.01 52.52
CA LYS A 720 17.14 -14.45 52.48
C LYS A 720 16.21 -15.18 51.55
N ARG A 721 16.63 -16.37 51.08
CA ARG A 721 15.79 -17.35 50.41
C ARG A 721 15.34 -18.38 51.44
N THR A 722 14.06 -18.79 51.39
CA THR A 722 13.54 -19.90 52.21
C THR A 722 12.73 -20.81 51.28
N PRO A 723 12.99 -22.13 51.25
CA PRO A 723 12.24 -23.06 50.41
C PRO A 723 10.73 -23.05 50.78
N PHE A 724 9.87 -23.13 49.77
CA PHE A 724 8.44 -23.22 49.97
C PHE A 724 8.02 -24.46 50.78
N THR A 725 8.82 -25.52 50.76
CA THR A 725 8.65 -26.77 51.54
C THR A 725 8.76 -26.53 53.06
N ASP A 726 9.46 -25.51 53.51
CA ASP A 726 9.53 -25.15 54.92
C ASP A 726 8.20 -24.58 55.46
N PHE A 727 7.29 -24.20 54.57
CA PHE A 727 5.97 -23.64 54.91
C PHE A 727 4.91 -24.73 54.76
N LYS A 728 4.37 -25.22 55.91
CA LYS A 728 3.27 -26.16 55.87
C LYS A 728 2.01 -25.56 55.27
N LEU A 729 1.32 -26.35 54.45
CA LEU A 729 0.02 -25.98 53.90
C LEU A 729 -0.99 -25.79 55.05
N GLN A 730 -1.70 -24.67 55.05
CA GLN A 730 -2.69 -24.31 56.08
C GLN A 730 -4.05 -24.07 55.45
N ASN A 731 -5.08 -24.01 56.27
CA ASN A 731 -6.37 -23.54 55.82
C ASN A 731 -6.32 -22.00 55.65
N ARG A 732 -6.92 -21.47 54.59
CA ARG A 732 -7.03 -20.03 54.40
C ARG A 732 -7.75 -19.38 55.57
N GLY A 733 -7.42 -18.11 55.84
CA GLY A 733 -8.01 -17.34 56.95
C GLY A 733 -7.38 -17.63 58.31
N GLY A 734 -6.31 -18.44 58.38
CA GLY A 734 -5.52 -18.65 59.59
C GLY A 734 -4.53 -17.50 59.85
N LYS A 735 -3.89 -17.51 61.03
CA LYS A 735 -2.92 -16.47 61.45
C LYS A 735 -1.54 -16.59 60.79
N GLY A 736 -1.28 -17.66 60.06
CA GLY A 736 0.01 -17.93 59.44
C GLY A 736 1.10 -18.34 60.44
N VAL A 737 2.35 -18.35 59.97
CA VAL A 737 3.54 -18.68 60.78
C VAL A 737 4.60 -17.60 60.59
N LYS A 738 5.51 -17.41 61.52
CA LYS A 738 6.64 -16.49 61.36
C LYS A 738 7.51 -16.93 60.17
N CYS A 739 7.69 -16.07 59.23
CA CYS A 739 8.50 -16.27 58.03
C CYS A 739 9.82 -15.46 58.04
N TYR A 740 9.91 -14.45 58.91
CA TYR A 740 11.08 -13.58 59.04
C TYR A 740 11.26 -13.11 60.48
N LYS A 741 12.51 -12.88 60.93
CA LYS A 741 12.79 -12.29 62.23
C LYS A 741 13.03 -10.81 62.09
N ILE A 742 12.07 -9.98 62.46
CA ILE A 742 12.16 -8.53 62.43
C ILE A 742 12.95 -8.04 63.68
N SER A 743 13.81 -7.05 63.48
CA SER A 743 14.62 -6.38 64.47
C SER A 743 15.00 -4.98 63.97
N ASP A 744 15.56 -4.12 64.79
CA ASP A 744 16.06 -2.79 64.38
C ASP A 744 17.11 -2.86 63.27
N LYS A 745 17.84 -3.96 63.15
CA LYS A 745 18.84 -4.19 62.07
C LYS A 745 18.17 -4.52 60.74
N THR A 746 16.99 -5.12 60.72
CA THR A 746 16.36 -5.51 59.45
C THR A 746 15.32 -4.49 58.98
N GLY A 747 14.68 -3.84 59.95
CA GLY A 747 13.43 -3.11 59.62
C GLY A 747 12.27 -4.07 59.28
N GLU A 748 11.16 -3.51 58.82
CA GLU A 748 9.99 -4.27 58.35
C GLU A 748 10.23 -4.92 56.99
N ILE A 749 9.44 -5.90 56.61
CA ILE A 749 9.52 -6.52 55.30
C ILE A 749 8.93 -5.58 54.25
N VAL A 750 9.66 -5.42 53.13
CA VAL A 750 9.26 -4.55 52.01
C VAL A 750 8.68 -5.33 50.85
N GLY A 751 9.15 -6.55 50.64
CA GLY A 751 8.67 -7.37 49.53
C GLY A 751 9.15 -8.81 49.62
N ALA A 752 8.47 -9.66 48.86
CA ALA A 752 8.87 -11.04 48.63
C ALA A 752 8.65 -11.47 47.19
N LYS A 753 9.50 -12.37 46.67
CA LYS A 753 9.39 -12.93 45.33
C LYS A 753 9.65 -14.42 45.34
N ALA A 754 8.91 -15.19 44.57
CA ALA A 754 9.20 -16.57 44.25
C ALA A 754 10.37 -16.65 43.27
N VAL A 755 11.43 -17.41 43.63
CA VAL A 755 12.67 -17.44 42.86
C VAL A 755 13.22 -18.87 42.73
N ASN A 756 13.91 -19.12 41.61
CA ASN A 756 14.71 -20.32 41.35
C ASN A 756 16.21 -19.97 41.34
N ASP A 757 17.07 -20.96 41.38
CA ASP A 757 18.48 -20.81 41.09
C ASP A 757 18.64 -20.33 39.62
N GLY A 758 19.67 -19.53 39.36
CA GLY A 758 19.87 -18.90 38.05
C GLY A 758 19.03 -17.63 37.82
N ASN A 759 18.02 -17.36 38.64
CA ASN A 759 17.26 -16.10 38.46
C ASN A 759 18.06 -14.88 38.89
N GLU A 760 17.76 -13.75 38.30
CA GLU A 760 18.27 -12.46 38.73
C GLU A 760 17.17 -11.59 39.36
N ILE A 761 17.56 -10.78 40.31
CA ILE A 761 16.66 -9.81 40.94
C ILE A 761 17.21 -8.39 40.83
N MET A 762 16.30 -7.42 40.83
CA MET A 762 16.60 -6.01 41.03
C MET A 762 15.97 -5.54 42.35
N MET A 763 16.77 -4.85 43.16
CA MET A 763 16.32 -4.17 44.37
C MET A 763 16.45 -2.68 44.18
N ILE A 764 15.49 -1.92 44.67
CA ILE A 764 15.32 -0.50 44.41
C ILE A 764 15.14 0.23 45.75
N THR A 765 15.90 1.31 45.95
CA THR A 765 15.72 2.18 47.15
C THR A 765 14.73 3.31 46.88
N ASN A 766 14.27 3.95 47.97
CA ASN A 766 13.44 5.14 47.90
C ASN A 766 14.11 6.31 47.14
N GLU A 767 15.44 6.37 47.05
CA GLU A 767 16.17 7.35 46.22
C GLU A 767 16.39 6.95 44.76
N GLY A 768 15.83 5.80 44.33
CA GLY A 768 15.95 5.32 42.95
C GLY A 768 17.27 4.65 42.63
N ILE A 769 18.02 4.23 43.64
CA ILE A 769 19.23 3.43 43.45
C ILE A 769 18.83 1.97 43.22
N VAL A 770 19.33 1.39 42.13
CA VAL A 770 19.01 0.03 41.71
C VAL A 770 20.25 -0.85 41.79
N ILE A 771 20.10 -2.05 42.34
CA ILE A 771 21.10 -3.12 42.27
C ILE A 771 20.51 -4.33 41.59
N ARG A 772 21.24 -4.94 40.67
CA ARG A 772 20.91 -6.22 40.01
C ARG A 772 21.86 -7.27 40.47
N MET A 773 21.37 -8.44 40.90
CA MET A 773 22.19 -9.54 41.39
C MET A 773 21.61 -10.90 41.09
N PHE A 774 22.43 -11.92 41.05
CA PHE A 774 21.97 -13.31 40.93
C PHE A 774 21.35 -13.79 42.26
N VAL A 775 20.30 -14.57 42.15
CA VAL A 775 19.62 -15.18 43.29
C VAL A 775 20.55 -16.18 44.01
N ASP A 776 21.46 -16.82 43.25
CA ASP A 776 22.41 -17.79 43.77
C ASP A 776 23.39 -17.18 44.81
N ASP A 777 23.66 -15.91 44.73
CA ASP A 777 24.44 -15.16 45.69
C ASP A 777 23.77 -14.99 47.06
N ILE A 778 22.45 -15.32 47.15
CA ILE A 778 21.64 -15.12 48.35
C ILE A 778 21.52 -16.45 49.12
N SER A 779 21.90 -16.45 50.40
CA SER A 779 21.90 -17.64 51.23
C SER A 779 20.48 -18.20 51.48
N ILE A 780 20.36 -19.53 51.35
CA ILE A 780 19.14 -20.27 51.76
C ILE A 780 19.15 -20.41 53.28
N LEU A 781 18.15 -19.88 53.94
CA LEU A 781 18.05 -19.87 55.43
C LEU A 781 16.64 -20.26 55.86
N GLY A 782 16.54 -20.85 57.05
CA GLY A 782 15.27 -21.24 57.65
C GLY A 782 14.32 -20.04 57.94
N ARG A 783 13.06 -20.34 58.18
CA ARG A 783 11.97 -19.36 58.31
C ARG A 783 12.23 -18.22 59.29
N VAL A 784 12.74 -18.49 60.47
CA VAL A 784 12.87 -17.50 61.55
C VAL A 784 14.31 -17.01 61.71
N THR A 785 14.84 -16.44 60.64
CA THR A 785 16.20 -15.87 60.62
C THR A 785 16.18 -14.42 60.17
N LEU A 786 17.27 -13.68 60.40
CA LEU A 786 17.44 -12.24 60.03
C LEU A 786 17.82 -12.02 58.57
N GLY A 787 18.26 -13.09 57.88
CA GLY A 787 18.85 -12.96 56.53
C GLY A 787 20.27 -12.44 56.51
N VAL A 788 20.78 -12.20 55.32
CA VAL A 788 22.12 -11.62 55.03
C VAL A 788 21.96 -10.24 54.37
N LYS A 789 23.01 -9.43 54.43
CA LYS A 789 22.99 -8.09 53.81
C LYS A 789 23.11 -8.24 52.28
N LEU A 790 22.08 -7.83 51.57
CA LEU A 790 22.02 -7.89 50.12
C LEU A 790 22.43 -6.56 49.48
N MET A 791 21.97 -5.45 50.06
CA MET A 791 22.25 -4.11 49.58
C MET A 791 22.81 -3.23 50.73
N ASN A 792 23.83 -2.45 50.44
CA ASN A 792 24.32 -1.45 51.36
C ASN A 792 23.52 -0.13 51.20
N THR A 793 22.63 0.17 52.17
CA THR A 793 21.85 1.40 52.19
C THR A 793 22.61 2.60 52.72
N GLY A 794 23.90 2.44 53.15
CA GLY A 794 24.73 3.50 53.71
C GLY A 794 24.44 3.76 55.18
N ASP A 795 25.17 4.74 55.78
CA ASP A 795 25.02 5.13 57.16
C ASP A 795 23.95 6.23 57.40
N LYS A 796 23.12 6.47 56.38
CA LYS A 796 21.99 7.40 56.47
C LYS A 796 20.73 6.63 56.77
N ASP A 797 20.09 6.93 57.90
CA ASP A 797 18.84 6.30 58.36
C ASP A 797 17.64 6.46 57.42
N ASP A 798 17.77 7.32 56.43
CA ASP A 798 16.65 7.66 55.50
C ASP A 798 16.63 6.82 54.18
N ILE A 799 17.69 6.05 53.86
CA ILE A 799 17.71 5.25 52.64
C ILE A 799 17.26 3.85 52.96
N VAL A 800 16.12 3.47 52.46
CA VAL A 800 15.53 2.13 52.59
C VAL A 800 15.25 1.46 51.25
N VAL A 801 15.24 0.14 51.22
CA VAL A 801 14.76 -0.61 50.06
C VAL A 801 13.24 -0.37 49.96
N ALA A 802 12.80 0.05 48.80
CA ALA A 802 11.42 0.39 48.51
C ALA A 802 10.68 -0.73 47.73
N SER A 803 11.39 -1.44 46.85
CA SER A 803 10.78 -2.51 46.03
C SER A 803 11.82 -3.57 45.59
N ILE A 804 11.31 -4.76 45.25
CA ILE A 804 12.09 -5.85 44.62
C ILE A 804 11.34 -6.39 43.41
N THR A 805 12.06 -6.72 42.36
CA THR A 805 11.51 -7.36 41.16
C THR A 805 12.41 -8.48 40.66
N LYS A 806 11.82 -9.50 40.04
CA LYS A 806 12.52 -10.60 39.36
C LYS A 806 12.82 -10.19 37.92
N VAL A 807 14.04 -10.41 37.47
CA VAL A 807 14.44 -10.23 36.05
C VAL A 807 13.99 -11.48 35.30
N LYS A 808 13.38 -11.31 34.13
CA LYS A 808 13.00 -12.44 33.26
C LYS A 808 14.31 -13.09 32.75
N GLU A 809 14.35 -14.40 32.66
CA GLU A 809 15.47 -15.12 32.06
C GLU A 809 15.65 -14.62 30.62
N SER A 810 16.75 -13.91 30.36
CA SER A 810 17.21 -13.70 28.99
C SER A 810 17.64 -15.06 28.46
N VAL A 811 17.22 -15.41 27.22
CA VAL A 811 17.79 -16.55 26.49
C VAL A 811 19.31 -16.45 26.65
N THR A 812 19.92 -17.38 27.38
CA THR A 812 21.36 -17.34 27.57
C THR A 812 22.03 -17.62 26.23
N GLU A 813 23.24 -17.06 25.98
CA GLU A 813 24.03 -17.41 24.78
C GLU A 813 24.14 -18.93 24.56
N ALA A 814 24.03 -19.72 25.63
CA ALA A 814 23.97 -21.19 25.59
C ALA A 814 22.72 -21.73 24.89
N ASP A 815 21.51 -21.15 25.16
CA ASP A 815 20.27 -21.56 24.52
C ASP A 815 20.19 -21.11 23.05
N ALA A 816 20.82 -19.96 22.72
CA ALA A 816 20.98 -19.50 21.35
C ALA A 816 21.97 -20.37 20.55
N LEU A 817 23.04 -20.83 21.18
CA LEU A 817 24.00 -21.81 20.60
C LEU A 817 23.39 -23.20 20.42
N GLU A 818 22.53 -23.64 21.35
CA GLU A 818 21.82 -24.92 21.25
C GLU A 818 20.72 -24.88 20.20
N ALA A 819 19.96 -23.76 20.07
CA ALA A 819 19.01 -23.54 19.00
C ALA A 819 19.68 -23.44 17.61
N ALA A 820 20.86 -22.81 17.53
CA ALA A 820 21.66 -22.74 16.30
C ALA A 820 22.19 -24.15 15.91
N ARG A 821 22.66 -24.96 16.87
CA ARG A 821 23.07 -26.35 16.62
C ARG A 821 21.93 -27.24 16.14
N LEU A 822 20.72 -27.09 16.75
CA LEU A 822 19.52 -27.83 16.33
C LEU A 822 19.04 -27.42 14.95
N SER A 823 19.25 -26.16 14.54
CA SER A 823 18.95 -25.72 13.18
C SER A 823 19.96 -26.26 12.16
N GLU A 824 21.25 -26.29 12.48
CA GLU A 824 22.31 -26.89 11.64
C GLU A 824 22.16 -28.42 11.51
N GLU A 825 21.76 -29.13 12.57
CA GLU A 825 21.46 -30.57 12.50
C GLU A 825 20.21 -30.88 11.67
N ASN A 826 19.20 -29.99 11.66
CA ASN A 826 18.03 -30.14 10.82
C ASN A 826 18.30 -29.79 9.33
N GLU A 827 19.18 -28.84 9.04
CA GLU A 827 19.64 -28.55 7.67
C GLU A 827 20.48 -29.69 7.09
N THR A 828 21.40 -30.26 7.88
CA THR A 828 22.19 -31.43 7.46
C THR A 828 21.37 -32.72 7.29
N LEU A 829 20.24 -32.87 8.00
CA LEU A 829 19.29 -33.96 7.79
C LEU A 829 18.40 -33.73 6.56
N ALA A 830 18.14 -32.49 6.18
CA ALA A 830 17.39 -32.14 4.97
C ALA A 830 18.26 -32.32 3.71
N GLU A 831 19.54 -31.90 3.73
CA GLU A 831 20.49 -32.12 2.63
C GLU A 831 20.84 -33.62 2.44
N GLY A 832 20.95 -34.40 3.51
CA GLY A 832 21.16 -35.85 3.43
C GLY A 832 19.96 -36.65 2.91
N SER A 833 18.75 -36.06 2.85
CA SER A 833 17.57 -36.68 2.27
C SER A 833 17.38 -36.35 0.78
N GLU A 834 18.01 -35.28 0.26
CA GLU A 834 18.03 -34.97 -1.16
C GLU A 834 19.12 -35.75 -1.93
N GLU A 835 20.27 -36.05 -1.32
CA GLU A 835 21.31 -36.89 -1.97
C GLU A 835 20.91 -38.37 -2.10
N LEU A 836 19.92 -38.87 -1.33
CA LEU A 836 19.43 -40.26 -1.45
C LEU A 836 18.29 -40.43 -2.47
N SER A 837 17.85 -39.36 -3.14
CA SER A 837 16.81 -39.40 -4.18
C SER A 837 17.34 -39.29 -5.63
N GLU A 838 18.65 -38.99 -5.83
CA GLU A 838 19.24 -38.85 -7.16
C GLU A 838 20.00 -40.11 -7.66
N ASP A 839 20.21 -41.13 -6.79
CA ASP A 839 20.96 -42.36 -7.19
C ASP A 839 20.09 -43.59 -7.52
N SER A 840 18.77 -43.43 -7.79
CA SER A 840 17.89 -44.56 -8.09
C SER A 840 17.29 -44.60 -9.51
N ASP A 841 17.77 -43.79 -10.47
CA ASP A 841 17.29 -43.80 -11.86
C ASP A 841 18.44 -43.92 -12.91
N SER A 842 19.36 -44.90 -12.73
CA SER A 842 20.24 -45.30 -13.81
C SER A 842 20.60 -46.77 -13.69
N GLU A 843 19.65 -47.65 -14.03
CA GLU A 843 19.86 -49.00 -14.58
C GLU A 843 18.51 -49.59 -15.02
N ASP A 844 18.17 -49.43 -16.29
CA ASP A 844 17.63 -50.48 -17.17
C ASP A 844 17.07 -49.89 -18.48
N ASN A 845 17.74 -50.29 -19.59
CA ASN A 845 17.43 -50.24 -21.01
C ASN A 845 17.71 -48.96 -21.78
#